data_72358556757510710ed5ce86d16388a7
#
_entry.id   72358556757510710ed5ce86d16388a7
#
_cell.length_a   1.000
_cell.length_b   1.000
_cell.length_c   1.000
_cell.angle_alpha   90.00
_cell.angle_beta   90.00
_cell.angle_gamma   90.00
#
_symmetry.space_group_name_H-M   'P 1'
#
loop_
_entity.id
_entity.type
_entity.pdbx_description
1 polymer ?
#
loop_
_entity_poly.entity_id
_entity_poly.type
_entity_poly.pdbx_seq_one_letter_code
_entity_poly.pdbx_strand_id
1 'polypeptide(L)'
;MADTAGLQVDEHLRSFVEGELLSDVDLTADDFWATLARLQERFAPRIADALARRDEIQARIDEWHREHGAGSVEEYEKFLTDLGYLLPEKSPTIDVDRVDPEIAEVPGPQLVVPSTVPRYALNAANARWGSLFDAFYGTDALPQDGELAKGYDERRGAQVITAADELLDELFPLAKGSHADATAYRASADGLVVDTGATGTVGLADPAQFAGFRPVDGDGRGAVLLTRNGLHLEITIDPTTQVGTQHHADVADVVLESAVTTIVDLEDSVATVDGEDKALAYRTWLGLLRGDLTAEFRKGGKTVTRRVNPDREYTAADGSDLTLPGRSLMLVRNCGHHMTTNAVRTTDGAEVAEGVLDALVSAVAGLYDLQGKGPHTNSRAGSVYIVKPKQHGPEEVALTVELFGAVEEALGLRANTLKIGIMDEEKRTTVNLSACIAEAANRVIFVNTGFLDRTGDEIHTCFTAGPVLRKGDMKSTTWLKTYEDRNVDVALAAGFAHTAQVGKGMWAKPAAMAEMIEQKIGHPKAGANCAWVPSPTAATLHALHYLRVDVHGVQDEIASRATADRRKLLEVPVTDASSLSAQDVTHELETNAQSILGYVVRWVGMGIGCSTVPDLEGVGLMEDRATLRISAQLVANWLQHGVVDEGTVRDTFARMAAVVDEQNAGEDGYPAMAKDLESSESFQAALELVFSGAAEPNGYTERTLTRWRQRAKAAA
;
A
#
# COMPACT_ATOMS: atom_id res chain seq x y z
N MET A 1 -15.62 -29.57 3.71
CA MET A 1 -15.33 -29.28 2.29
C MET A 1 -16.32 -29.99 1.39
N ALA A 2 -16.83 -29.35 0.36
CA ALA A 2 -17.71 -29.94 -0.65
C ALA A 2 -16.90 -30.26 -1.92
N ASP A 3 -17.23 -31.36 -2.59
CA ASP A 3 -16.63 -31.73 -3.88
C ASP A 3 -17.35 -30.99 -5.03
N THR A 4 -16.61 -30.19 -5.77
CA THR A 4 -17.13 -29.35 -6.85
C THR A 4 -16.13 -29.30 -7.99
N ALA A 5 -16.49 -29.81 -9.17
CA ALA A 5 -15.63 -29.86 -10.37
C ALA A 5 -14.25 -30.49 -10.13
N GLY A 6 -14.15 -31.51 -9.23
CA GLY A 6 -12.88 -32.12 -8.87
C GLY A 6 -12.03 -31.28 -7.88
N LEU A 7 -12.63 -30.33 -7.19
CA LEU A 7 -12.03 -29.54 -6.13
C LEU A 7 -12.78 -29.76 -4.81
N GLN A 8 -12.07 -29.80 -3.72
CA GLN A 8 -12.62 -29.77 -2.38
C GLN A 8 -12.61 -28.33 -1.87
N VAL A 9 -13.79 -27.72 -1.71
CA VAL A 9 -13.94 -26.31 -1.37
C VAL A 9 -14.44 -26.16 0.06
N ASP A 10 -13.85 -25.20 0.79
CA ASP A 10 -14.35 -24.80 2.10
C ASP A 10 -15.77 -24.23 2.01
N GLU A 11 -16.61 -24.56 3.00
CA GLU A 11 -18.03 -24.22 2.99
C GLU A 11 -18.29 -22.70 3.01
N HIS A 12 -17.48 -21.93 3.76
CA HIS A 12 -17.62 -20.45 3.83
C HIS A 12 -17.28 -19.83 2.48
N LEU A 13 -16.16 -20.26 1.88
CA LEU A 13 -15.76 -19.77 0.56
C LEU A 13 -16.78 -20.17 -0.51
N ARG A 14 -17.27 -21.41 -0.48
CA ARG A 14 -18.29 -21.89 -1.43
C ARG A 14 -19.56 -21.08 -1.31
N SER A 15 -20.05 -20.89 -0.09
CA SER A 15 -21.27 -20.09 0.16
C SER A 15 -21.12 -18.66 -0.31
N PHE A 16 -19.97 -18.03 -0.11
CA PHE A 16 -19.67 -16.70 -0.63
C PHE A 16 -19.69 -16.69 -2.17
N VAL A 17 -18.98 -17.60 -2.81
CA VAL A 17 -18.89 -17.64 -4.28
C VAL A 17 -20.25 -17.86 -4.90
N GLU A 18 -20.96 -18.91 -4.48
CA GLU A 18 -22.23 -19.31 -5.09
C GLU A 18 -23.41 -18.40 -4.71
N GLY A 19 -23.41 -17.86 -3.48
CA GLY A 19 -24.50 -17.04 -2.95
C GLY A 19 -24.35 -15.53 -3.13
N GLU A 20 -23.12 -15.03 -3.19
CA GLU A 20 -22.84 -13.59 -3.22
C GLU A 20 -22.09 -13.16 -4.48
N LEU A 21 -20.92 -13.77 -4.76
CA LEU A 21 -20.06 -13.37 -5.88
C LEU A 21 -20.74 -13.59 -7.24
N LEU A 22 -21.51 -14.66 -7.40
CA LEU A 22 -22.16 -15.02 -8.67
C LEU A 22 -23.63 -14.58 -8.76
N SER A 23 -24.17 -13.92 -7.74
CA SER A 23 -25.62 -13.65 -7.64
C SER A 23 -26.21 -12.84 -8.81
N ASP A 24 -25.42 -11.93 -9.38
CA ASP A 24 -25.89 -11.01 -10.42
C ASP A 24 -24.98 -10.98 -11.67
N VAL A 25 -24.07 -11.93 -11.80
CA VAL A 25 -23.23 -12.09 -13.00
C VAL A 25 -23.68 -13.28 -13.82
N ASP A 26 -23.52 -13.22 -15.14
CA ASP A 26 -23.88 -14.30 -16.06
C ASP A 26 -22.77 -15.36 -16.09
N LEU A 27 -22.54 -16.01 -14.95
CA LEU A 27 -21.59 -17.09 -14.75
C LEU A 27 -22.19 -18.08 -13.74
N THR A 28 -22.31 -19.34 -14.13
CA THR A 28 -22.82 -20.38 -13.22
C THR A 28 -21.76 -20.83 -12.22
N ALA A 29 -22.18 -21.39 -11.08
CA ALA A 29 -21.27 -21.97 -10.10
C ALA A 29 -20.41 -23.09 -10.70
N ASP A 30 -21.03 -23.96 -11.51
CA ASP A 30 -20.31 -25.05 -12.18
C ASP A 30 -19.24 -24.52 -13.14
N ASP A 31 -19.54 -23.45 -13.92
CA ASP A 31 -18.57 -22.83 -14.82
C ASP A 31 -17.43 -22.14 -14.04
N PHE A 32 -17.75 -21.47 -12.92
CA PHE A 32 -16.73 -20.86 -12.06
C PHE A 32 -15.74 -21.91 -11.53
N TRP A 33 -16.25 -22.98 -10.89
CA TRP A 33 -15.38 -23.99 -10.30
C TRP A 33 -14.63 -24.82 -11.36
N ALA A 34 -15.29 -25.12 -12.49
CA ALA A 34 -14.61 -25.74 -13.62
C ALA A 34 -13.51 -24.86 -14.22
N THR A 35 -13.72 -23.54 -14.23
CA THR A 35 -12.69 -22.59 -14.66
C THR A 35 -11.53 -22.55 -13.70
N LEU A 36 -11.79 -22.49 -12.38
CA LEU A 36 -10.73 -22.55 -11.39
C LEU A 36 -9.91 -23.84 -11.51
N ALA A 37 -10.58 -24.99 -11.67
CA ALA A 37 -9.90 -26.28 -11.83
C ALA A 37 -8.98 -26.28 -13.06
N ARG A 38 -9.45 -25.79 -14.22
CA ARG A 38 -8.62 -25.67 -15.45
C ARG A 38 -7.45 -24.71 -15.28
N LEU A 39 -7.66 -23.57 -14.61
CA LEU A 39 -6.58 -22.62 -14.33
C LEU A 39 -5.53 -23.24 -13.40
N GLN A 40 -5.95 -23.94 -12.34
CA GLN A 40 -5.03 -24.64 -11.45
C GLN A 40 -4.24 -25.73 -12.20
N GLU A 41 -4.90 -26.56 -12.99
CA GLU A 41 -4.23 -27.59 -13.79
C GLU A 41 -3.17 -27.00 -14.73
N ARG A 42 -3.46 -25.87 -15.34
CA ARG A 42 -2.55 -25.20 -16.29
C ARG A 42 -1.40 -24.46 -15.61
N PHE A 43 -1.67 -23.77 -14.50
CA PHE A 43 -0.71 -22.80 -13.93
C PHE A 43 0.01 -23.34 -12.69
N ALA A 44 -0.58 -24.21 -11.86
CA ALA A 44 0.09 -24.70 -10.66
C ALA A 44 1.42 -25.41 -10.93
N PRO A 45 1.56 -26.29 -11.95
CA PRO A 45 2.86 -26.88 -12.26
C PRO A 45 3.92 -25.83 -12.67
N ARG A 46 3.52 -24.84 -13.46
CA ARG A 46 4.42 -23.77 -13.92
C ARG A 46 4.84 -22.83 -12.77
N ILE A 47 3.93 -22.58 -11.84
CA ILE A 47 4.25 -21.87 -10.60
C ILE A 47 5.26 -22.67 -9.79
N ALA A 48 5.05 -23.98 -9.63
CA ALA A 48 5.99 -24.87 -8.91
C ALA A 48 7.38 -24.86 -9.58
N ASP A 49 7.44 -24.91 -10.90
CA ASP A 49 8.70 -24.84 -11.67
C ASP A 49 9.41 -23.49 -11.43
N ALA A 50 8.66 -22.36 -11.41
CA ALA A 50 9.22 -21.05 -11.14
C ALA A 50 9.77 -20.95 -9.71
N LEU A 51 9.07 -21.50 -8.72
CA LEU A 51 9.55 -21.55 -7.33
C LEU A 51 10.79 -22.45 -7.19
N ALA A 52 10.80 -23.62 -7.81
CA ALA A 52 11.98 -24.50 -7.83
C ALA A 52 13.18 -23.81 -8.47
N ARG A 53 12.96 -22.98 -9.51
CA ARG A 53 14.00 -22.18 -10.12
C ARG A 53 14.56 -21.10 -9.19
N ARG A 54 13.72 -20.48 -8.34
CA ARG A 54 14.20 -19.56 -7.29
C ARG A 54 15.16 -20.29 -6.34
N ASP A 55 14.76 -21.47 -5.85
CA ASP A 55 15.55 -22.26 -4.90
C ASP A 55 16.89 -22.71 -5.52
N GLU A 56 16.88 -23.15 -6.79
CA GLU A 56 18.10 -23.49 -7.53
C GLU A 56 19.07 -22.30 -7.65
N ILE A 57 18.54 -21.14 -8.03
CA ILE A 57 19.33 -19.91 -8.17
C ILE A 57 19.91 -19.50 -6.80
N GLN A 58 19.09 -19.49 -5.74
CA GLN A 58 19.56 -19.12 -4.40
C GLN A 58 20.64 -20.07 -3.90
N ALA A 59 20.50 -21.37 -4.10
CA ALA A 59 21.50 -22.34 -3.72
C ALA A 59 22.87 -22.07 -4.39
N ARG A 60 22.87 -21.65 -5.67
CA ARG A 60 24.09 -21.30 -6.41
C ARG A 60 24.68 -19.96 -5.92
N ILE A 61 23.86 -18.99 -5.56
CA ILE A 61 24.31 -17.71 -4.97
C ILE A 61 24.93 -17.97 -3.59
N ASP A 62 24.30 -18.80 -2.78
CA ASP A 62 24.82 -19.20 -1.48
C ASP A 62 26.17 -19.91 -1.56
N GLU A 63 26.34 -20.83 -2.54
CA GLU A 63 27.62 -21.50 -2.78
C GLU A 63 28.71 -20.48 -3.15
N TRP A 64 28.40 -19.56 -4.06
CA TRP A 64 29.32 -18.51 -4.46
C TRP A 64 29.75 -17.62 -3.30
N HIS A 65 28.80 -17.18 -2.48
CA HIS A 65 29.09 -16.34 -1.31
C HIS A 65 29.88 -17.08 -0.23
N ARG A 66 29.68 -18.38 -0.02
CA ARG A 66 30.52 -19.16 0.93
C ARG A 66 31.98 -19.21 0.49
N GLU A 67 32.25 -19.19 -0.82
CA GLU A 67 33.61 -19.22 -1.37
C GLU A 67 34.27 -17.85 -1.45
N HIS A 68 33.49 -16.79 -1.70
CA HIS A 68 34.02 -15.46 -2.02
C HIS A 68 33.62 -14.37 -1.02
N GLY A 69 32.76 -14.65 -0.04
CA GLY A 69 32.16 -13.62 0.82
C GLY A 69 31.33 -12.63 -0.01
N ALA A 70 31.50 -11.35 0.23
CA ALA A 70 30.88 -10.30 -0.59
C ALA A 70 31.46 -10.25 -2.02
N GLY A 71 32.73 -10.64 -2.20
CA GLY A 71 33.46 -10.56 -3.48
C GLY A 71 33.61 -9.14 -4.03
N SER A 72 34.17 -9.01 -5.22
CA SER A 72 34.12 -7.75 -5.96
C SER A 72 32.82 -7.66 -6.80
N VAL A 73 32.34 -6.45 -7.07
CA VAL A 73 31.13 -6.23 -7.88
C VAL A 73 31.33 -6.82 -9.28
N GLU A 74 32.51 -6.74 -9.87
CA GLU A 74 32.83 -7.28 -11.19
C GLU A 74 32.73 -8.81 -11.24
N GLU A 75 33.24 -9.51 -10.23
CA GLU A 75 33.18 -10.97 -10.15
C GLU A 75 31.73 -11.44 -9.90
N TYR A 76 31.03 -10.74 -9.03
CA TYR A 76 29.62 -11.04 -8.73
C TYR A 76 28.71 -10.78 -9.93
N GLU A 77 28.87 -9.66 -10.64
CA GLU A 77 28.15 -9.36 -11.89
C GLU A 77 28.35 -10.46 -12.95
N LYS A 78 29.62 -10.88 -13.12
CA LYS A 78 29.94 -11.96 -14.06
C LYS A 78 29.24 -13.26 -13.65
N PHE A 79 29.34 -13.64 -12.38
CA PHE A 79 28.70 -14.84 -11.86
C PHE A 79 27.18 -14.81 -12.06
N LEU A 80 26.51 -13.71 -11.68
CA LEU A 80 25.07 -13.55 -11.82
C LEU A 80 24.63 -13.56 -13.31
N THR A 81 25.46 -13.05 -14.20
CA THR A 81 25.21 -13.09 -15.66
C THR A 81 25.32 -14.52 -16.17
N ASP A 82 26.40 -15.25 -15.80
CA ASP A 82 26.63 -16.64 -16.20
C ASP A 82 25.53 -17.59 -15.64
N LEU A 83 24.98 -17.28 -14.45
CA LEU A 83 23.85 -17.98 -13.83
C LEU A 83 22.50 -17.71 -14.53
N GLY A 84 22.39 -16.65 -15.31
CA GLY A 84 21.13 -16.16 -15.88
C GLY A 84 20.22 -15.47 -14.84
N TYR A 85 20.79 -15.03 -13.73
CA TYR A 85 20.12 -14.17 -12.76
C TYR A 85 20.02 -12.74 -13.28
N LEU A 86 21.13 -12.23 -13.78
CA LEU A 86 21.24 -10.90 -14.39
C LEU A 86 21.09 -11.03 -15.90
N LEU A 87 20.02 -10.46 -16.44
CA LEU A 87 19.69 -10.52 -17.86
C LEU A 87 20.18 -9.27 -18.62
N PRO A 88 20.32 -9.36 -19.95
CA PRO A 88 20.55 -8.18 -20.78
C PRO A 88 19.42 -7.15 -20.57
N GLU A 89 19.79 -5.87 -20.51
CA GLU A 89 18.80 -4.80 -20.41
C GLU A 89 17.96 -4.72 -21.67
N LYS A 90 16.66 -4.54 -21.51
CA LYS A 90 15.70 -4.27 -22.56
C LYS A 90 15.38 -2.77 -22.60
N SER A 91 14.85 -2.31 -23.74
CA SER A 91 14.30 -0.95 -23.88
C SER A 91 12.83 -1.07 -24.25
N PRO A 92 11.95 -1.47 -23.30
CA PRO A 92 10.54 -1.60 -23.58
C PRO A 92 9.91 -0.23 -23.83
N THR A 93 8.81 -0.24 -24.58
CA THR A 93 7.85 0.86 -24.62
C THR A 93 6.50 0.27 -24.21
N ILE A 94 5.86 0.86 -23.22
CA ILE A 94 4.53 0.43 -22.82
C ILE A 94 3.48 0.99 -23.78
N ASP A 95 2.44 0.17 -24.03
CA ASP A 95 1.28 0.53 -24.87
C ASP A 95 0.02 0.03 -24.18
N VAL A 96 -0.42 0.75 -23.16
CA VAL A 96 -1.53 0.35 -22.28
C VAL A 96 -2.75 1.17 -22.62
N ASP A 97 -3.78 0.52 -23.14
CA ASP A 97 -5.07 1.13 -23.43
C ASP A 97 -6.01 1.13 -22.21
N ARG A 98 -7.05 1.93 -22.23
CA ARG A 98 -8.14 1.93 -21.23
C ARG A 98 -7.61 2.08 -19.80
N VAL A 99 -6.91 3.14 -19.55
CA VAL A 99 -6.38 3.52 -18.24
C VAL A 99 -7.17 4.71 -17.71
N ASP A 100 -7.60 4.65 -16.47
CA ASP A 100 -8.29 5.76 -15.82
C ASP A 100 -7.33 6.92 -15.52
N PRO A 101 -7.81 8.18 -15.53
CA PRO A 101 -6.97 9.35 -15.26
C PRO A 101 -6.24 9.29 -13.91
N GLU A 102 -6.82 8.62 -12.91
CA GLU A 102 -6.22 8.41 -11.60
C GLU A 102 -4.92 7.61 -11.63
N ILE A 103 -4.71 6.84 -12.68
CA ILE A 103 -3.46 6.10 -12.94
C ILE A 103 -2.53 6.91 -13.85
N ALA A 104 -3.08 7.51 -14.92
CA ALA A 104 -2.30 8.10 -15.99
C ALA A 104 -1.92 9.57 -15.73
N GLU A 105 -2.88 10.38 -15.23
CA GLU A 105 -2.81 11.84 -15.29
C GLU A 105 -2.87 12.54 -13.93
N VAL A 106 -3.46 11.91 -12.91
CA VAL A 106 -3.68 12.56 -11.62
C VAL A 106 -2.69 12.03 -10.59
N PRO A 107 -1.58 12.74 -10.33
CA PRO A 107 -0.64 12.35 -9.29
C PRO A 107 -1.25 12.57 -7.91
N GLY A 108 -1.01 11.64 -6.99
CA GLY A 108 -1.54 11.78 -5.63
C GLY A 108 -1.22 10.62 -4.70
N PRO A 109 -1.63 10.72 -3.43
CA PRO A 109 -1.46 9.67 -2.45
C PRO A 109 -2.18 8.38 -2.85
N GLN A 110 -1.57 7.25 -2.50
CA GLN A 110 -2.16 5.93 -2.64
C GLN A 110 -2.29 5.26 -1.27
N LEU A 111 -3.50 4.85 -0.91
CA LEU A 111 -3.75 4.06 0.30
C LEU A 111 -3.56 2.57 0.04
N VAL A 112 -3.13 1.84 1.07
CA VAL A 112 -3.20 0.38 1.13
C VAL A 112 -4.04 0.02 2.35
N VAL A 113 -5.03 -0.85 2.18
CA VAL A 113 -5.99 -1.17 3.23
C VAL A 113 -6.25 -2.67 3.30
N PRO A 114 -6.26 -3.28 4.52
CA PRO A 114 -6.56 -4.69 4.67
C PRO A 114 -8.01 -5.00 4.29
N SER A 115 -8.21 -5.98 3.41
CA SER A 115 -9.52 -6.44 2.98
C SER A 115 -10.34 -7.13 4.09
N THR A 116 -9.69 -7.64 5.12
CA THR A 116 -10.37 -8.29 6.27
C THR A 116 -11.02 -7.31 7.24
N VAL A 117 -10.88 -6.00 7.04
CA VAL A 117 -11.48 -4.97 7.87
C VAL A 117 -12.39 -4.05 7.02
N PRO A 118 -13.65 -4.43 6.78
CA PRO A 118 -14.57 -3.71 5.89
C PRO A 118 -14.70 -2.22 6.21
N ARG A 119 -14.68 -1.85 7.49
CA ARG A 119 -14.73 -0.46 7.93
C ARG A 119 -13.51 0.34 7.44
N TYR A 120 -12.32 -0.25 7.47
CA TYR A 120 -11.11 0.45 7.00
C TYR A 120 -11.12 0.57 5.47
N ALA A 121 -11.53 -0.48 4.76
CA ALA A 121 -11.67 -0.45 3.31
C ALA A 121 -12.66 0.64 2.86
N LEU A 122 -13.80 0.76 3.54
CA LEU A 122 -14.80 1.80 3.28
C LEU A 122 -14.26 3.21 3.60
N ASN A 123 -13.52 3.38 4.69
CA ASN A 123 -12.89 4.66 5.01
C ASN A 123 -11.84 5.04 3.96
N ALA A 124 -11.06 4.09 3.47
CA ALA A 124 -10.05 4.31 2.45
C ALA A 124 -10.69 4.68 1.09
N ALA A 125 -11.76 3.98 0.69
CA ALA A 125 -12.52 4.34 -0.51
C ALA A 125 -13.04 5.79 -0.45
N ASN A 126 -13.55 6.21 0.70
CA ASN A 126 -14.07 7.56 0.92
C ASN A 126 -12.98 8.62 1.15
N ALA A 127 -11.73 8.22 1.36
CA ALA A 127 -10.60 9.14 1.56
C ALA A 127 -10.14 9.86 0.28
N ARG A 128 -10.85 9.67 -0.85
CA ARG A 128 -10.63 10.52 -2.04
C ARG A 128 -10.71 12.01 -1.68
N TRP A 129 -11.57 12.36 -0.73
CA TRP A 129 -11.75 13.72 -0.23
C TRP A 129 -11.51 13.75 1.28
N GLY A 130 -10.54 14.51 1.70
CA GLY A 130 -10.13 14.61 3.10
C GLY A 130 -10.20 16.01 3.64
N SER A 131 -10.72 16.18 4.87
CA SER A 131 -10.75 17.44 5.60
C SER A 131 -9.33 17.82 6.02
N LEU A 132 -8.86 18.98 5.57
CA LEU A 132 -7.60 19.55 6.02
C LEU A 132 -7.72 20.04 7.46
N PHE A 133 -8.88 20.59 7.81
CA PHE A 133 -9.13 21.08 9.16
C PHE A 133 -9.04 19.96 10.18
N ASP A 134 -9.71 18.82 9.91
CA ASP A 134 -9.61 17.63 10.77
C ASP A 134 -8.17 17.11 10.85
N ALA A 135 -7.44 17.09 9.72
CA ALA A 135 -6.07 16.61 9.67
C ALA A 135 -5.11 17.51 10.48
N PHE A 136 -5.23 18.82 10.37
CA PHE A 136 -4.45 19.76 11.17
C PHE A 136 -4.85 19.79 12.64
N TYR A 137 -6.15 19.69 12.94
CA TYR A 137 -6.65 19.70 14.31
C TYR A 137 -6.20 18.47 15.10
N GLY A 138 -6.27 17.29 14.49
CA GLY A 138 -6.11 16.00 15.15
C GLY A 138 -4.69 15.42 15.14
N THR A 139 -3.70 16.11 14.55
CA THR A 139 -2.32 15.59 14.43
C THR A 139 -1.27 16.60 14.87
N ASP A 140 -0.02 16.14 14.92
CA ASP A 140 1.17 16.96 15.15
C ASP A 140 1.63 17.78 13.93
N ALA A 141 0.89 17.71 12.82
CA ALA A 141 1.16 18.54 11.62
C ALA A 141 1.20 20.04 11.92
N LEU A 142 0.43 20.47 12.90
CA LEU A 142 0.57 21.78 13.55
C LEU A 142 1.01 21.59 15.00
N PRO A 143 1.99 22.37 15.50
CA PRO A 143 2.39 22.32 16.89
C PRO A 143 1.18 22.51 17.83
N GLN A 144 1.14 21.70 18.91
CA GLN A 144 0.09 21.82 19.92
C GLN A 144 0.66 22.45 21.19
N ASP A 145 0.13 23.60 21.58
CA ASP A 145 0.51 24.30 22.80
C ASP A 145 -0.40 23.91 23.97
N GLY A 146 0.08 23.00 24.82
CA GLY A 146 -0.62 22.53 26.02
C GLY A 146 -1.70 21.49 25.77
N GLU A 147 -2.49 21.19 26.80
CA GLU A 147 -3.62 20.24 26.69
C GLU A 147 -4.82 20.89 26.02
N LEU A 148 -5.47 20.16 25.11
CA LEU A 148 -6.71 20.60 24.48
C LEU A 148 -7.90 20.44 25.45
N ALA A 149 -8.88 21.32 25.31
CA ALA A 149 -10.14 21.22 26.00
C ALA A 149 -10.87 19.93 25.59
N LYS A 150 -11.71 19.39 26.50
CA LYS A 150 -12.62 18.30 26.13
C LYS A 150 -13.63 18.80 25.09
N GLY A 151 -13.66 18.18 23.93
CA GLY A 151 -14.46 18.59 22.80
C GLY A 151 -13.67 19.54 21.89
N TYR A 152 -14.36 20.49 21.26
CA TYR A 152 -13.70 21.46 20.37
C TYR A 152 -13.01 22.56 21.19
N ASP A 153 -11.72 22.77 20.93
CA ASP A 153 -10.92 23.85 21.50
C ASP A 153 -10.81 25.00 20.50
N GLU A 154 -11.41 26.15 20.83
CA GLU A 154 -11.46 27.33 19.93
C GLU A 154 -10.08 27.90 19.61
N ARG A 155 -9.10 27.77 20.53
CA ARG A 155 -7.72 28.23 20.27
C ARG A 155 -7.06 27.35 19.21
N ARG A 156 -7.26 26.02 19.33
CA ARG A 156 -6.77 25.05 18.33
C ARG A 156 -7.46 25.29 17.00
N GLY A 157 -8.78 25.53 17.01
CA GLY A 157 -9.54 25.88 15.81
C GLY A 157 -8.99 27.13 15.11
N ALA A 158 -8.67 28.18 15.86
CA ALA A 158 -8.07 29.39 15.31
C ALA A 158 -6.68 29.15 14.69
N GLN A 159 -5.84 28.29 15.29
CA GLN A 159 -4.55 27.88 14.70
C GLN A 159 -4.75 27.17 13.36
N VAL A 160 -5.74 26.25 13.29
CA VAL A 160 -6.08 25.50 12.08
C VAL A 160 -6.54 26.44 10.97
N ILE A 161 -7.43 27.39 11.27
CA ILE A 161 -7.91 28.41 10.33
C ILE A 161 -6.72 29.21 9.77
N THR A 162 -5.87 29.74 10.65
CA THR A 162 -4.69 30.50 10.23
C THR A 162 -3.78 29.70 9.30
N ALA A 163 -3.48 28.45 9.66
CA ALA A 163 -2.62 27.59 8.84
C ALA A 163 -3.25 27.25 7.48
N ALA A 164 -4.57 27.11 7.42
CA ALA A 164 -5.27 26.87 6.17
C ALA A 164 -5.29 28.13 5.28
N ASP A 165 -5.48 29.31 5.84
CA ASP A 165 -5.40 30.58 5.10
C ASP A 165 -3.99 30.81 4.53
N GLU A 166 -2.94 30.53 5.32
CA GLU A 166 -1.55 30.58 4.88
C GLU A 166 -1.28 29.60 3.73
N LEU A 167 -1.85 28.40 3.80
CA LEU A 167 -1.76 27.42 2.74
C LEU A 167 -2.49 27.85 1.46
N LEU A 168 -3.68 28.45 1.59
CA LEU A 168 -4.40 29.03 0.45
C LEU A 168 -3.59 30.17 -0.19
N ASP A 169 -2.95 31.04 0.60
CA ASP A 169 -2.05 32.09 0.09
C ASP A 169 -0.83 31.51 -0.65
N GLU A 170 -0.29 30.38 -0.18
CA GLU A 170 0.83 29.66 -0.84
C GLU A 170 0.41 29.06 -2.17
N LEU A 171 -0.69 28.32 -2.20
CA LEU A 171 -1.08 27.46 -3.32
C LEU A 171 -1.99 28.16 -4.34
N PHE A 172 -2.85 29.06 -3.88
CA PHE A 172 -3.89 29.73 -4.64
C PHE A 172 -3.94 31.23 -4.33
N PRO A 173 -2.82 31.95 -4.47
CA PRO A 173 -2.73 33.33 -4.04
C PRO A 173 -3.79 34.21 -4.68
N LEU A 174 -4.30 35.18 -3.92
CA LEU A 174 -5.14 36.25 -4.44
C LEU A 174 -4.28 37.22 -5.27
N ALA A 175 -4.88 37.88 -6.25
CA ALA A 175 -4.20 38.92 -7.05
C ALA A 175 -3.66 40.05 -6.18
N LYS A 176 -4.26 40.27 -5.00
CA LYS A 176 -3.83 41.25 -3.99
C LYS A 176 -4.41 40.89 -2.63
N GLY A 177 -3.63 41.01 -1.55
CA GLY A 177 -4.06 40.71 -0.17
C GLY A 177 -3.84 39.25 0.19
N SER A 178 -4.57 38.74 1.20
CA SER A 178 -4.45 37.39 1.78
C SER A 178 -5.82 36.79 1.95
N HIS A 179 -5.90 35.46 1.90
CA HIS A 179 -7.12 34.70 2.26
C HIS A 179 -7.53 34.93 3.72
N ALA A 180 -6.57 35.24 4.60
CA ALA A 180 -6.85 35.61 5.99
C ALA A 180 -7.68 36.93 6.12
N ASP A 181 -7.66 37.78 5.11
CA ASP A 181 -8.46 39.01 5.05
C ASP A 181 -9.85 38.80 4.43
N ALA A 182 -10.15 37.58 3.95
CA ALA A 182 -11.40 37.29 3.28
C ALA A 182 -12.61 37.42 4.22
N THR A 183 -13.65 38.10 3.75
CA THR A 183 -14.93 38.22 4.44
C THR A 183 -16.08 37.53 3.69
N ALA A 184 -15.89 37.20 2.42
CA ALA A 184 -16.77 36.33 1.65
C ALA A 184 -16.09 35.80 0.39
N TYR A 185 -16.43 34.58 0.01
CA TYR A 185 -16.12 33.98 -1.30
C TYR A 185 -17.39 33.99 -2.16
N ARG A 186 -17.31 34.60 -3.33
CA ARG A 186 -18.43 34.61 -4.30
C ARG A 186 -17.99 33.97 -5.60
N ALA A 187 -18.55 32.84 -5.91
CA ALA A 187 -18.25 32.10 -7.13
C ALA A 187 -19.47 32.08 -8.06
N SER A 188 -19.24 32.26 -9.35
CA SER A 188 -20.21 32.18 -10.42
C SER A 188 -19.52 31.75 -11.71
N ALA A 189 -20.26 31.58 -12.80
CA ALA A 189 -19.69 31.34 -14.13
C ALA A 189 -18.81 32.51 -14.65
N ASP A 190 -18.87 33.67 -14.02
CA ASP A 190 -18.00 34.79 -14.35
C ASP A 190 -16.63 34.73 -13.61
N GLY A 191 -16.45 33.73 -12.72
CA GLY A 191 -15.23 33.50 -11.96
C GLY A 191 -15.41 33.60 -10.45
N LEU A 192 -14.28 33.56 -9.74
CA LEU A 192 -14.20 33.72 -8.30
C LEU A 192 -13.88 35.18 -7.93
N VAL A 193 -14.68 35.71 -7.03
CA VAL A 193 -14.46 37.01 -6.40
C VAL A 193 -14.40 36.83 -4.89
N VAL A 194 -13.34 37.29 -4.26
CA VAL A 194 -13.14 37.29 -2.80
C VAL A 194 -13.28 38.71 -2.27
N ASP A 195 -14.20 38.91 -1.32
CA ASP A 195 -14.31 40.18 -0.61
C ASP A 195 -13.26 40.19 0.50
N THR A 196 -12.42 41.19 0.51
CA THR A 196 -11.42 41.41 1.56
C THR A 196 -11.68 42.79 2.17
N GLY A 197 -11.84 42.89 3.47
CA GLY A 197 -12.29 44.09 4.13
C GLY A 197 -11.43 45.35 3.82
N ALA A 198 -10.11 45.18 3.68
CA ALA A 198 -9.17 46.27 3.50
C ALA A 198 -8.87 46.61 2.03
N THR A 199 -8.92 45.62 1.12
CA THR A 199 -8.51 45.80 -0.28
C THR A 199 -9.67 45.75 -1.27
N GLY A 200 -10.90 45.57 -0.78
CA GLY A 200 -12.11 45.44 -1.60
C GLY A 200 -12.25 44.04 -2.22
N THR A 201 -12.81 43.94 -3.42
CA THR A 201 -12.99 42.70 -4.14
C THR A 201 -11.76 42.35 -4.99
N VAL A 202 -11.31 41.09 -4.89
CA VAL A 202 -10.15 40.60 -5.65
C VAL A 202 -10.45 39.21 -6.21
N GLY A 203 -9.77 38.77 -7.25
CA GLY A 203 -9.77 37.40 -7.79
C GLY A 203 -8.48 36.66 -7.42
N LEU A 204 -8.33 35.43 -7.92
CA LEU A 204 -7.06 34.71 -7.86
C LEU A 204 -5.98 35.40 -8.70
N ALA A 205 -4.71 35.26 -8.30
CA ALA A 205 -3.58 35.73 -9.10
C ALA A 205 -3.49 34.98 -10.43
N ASP A 206 -3.83 33.68 -10.42
CA ASP A 206 -4.02 32.87 -11.60
C ASP A 206 -5.50 32.39 -11.69
N PRO A 207 -6.30 33.05 -12.54
CA PRO A 207 -7.71 32.69 -12.69
C PRO A 207 -7.96 31.26 -13.20
N ALA A 208 -6.98 30.61 -13.85
CA ALA A 208 -7.11 29.23 -14.33
C ALA A 208 -7.19 28.20 -13.19
N GLN A 209 -6.80 28.59 -11.98
CA GLN A 209 -6.93 27.75 -10.79
C GLN A 209 -8.38 27.65 -10.26
N PHE A 210 -9.32 28.46 -10.76
CA PHE A 210 -10.74 28.32 -10.43
C PHE A 210 -11.37 27.24 -11.30
N ALA A 211 -11.71 26.10 -10.71
CA ALA A 211 -12.28 24.95 -11.41
C ALA A 211 -13.82 24.96 -11.44
N GLY A 212 -14.47 25.50 -10.39
CA GLY A 212 -15.92 25.51 -10.31
C GLY A 212 -16.46 25.88 -8.93
N PHE A 213 -17.73 25.62 -8.69
CA PHE A 213 -18.39 25.99 -7.44
C PHE A 213 -19.68 25.19 -7.21
N ARG A 214 -20.15 25.17 -5.97
CA ARG A 214 -21.53 24.93 -5.62
C ARG A 214 -22.17 26.24 -5.19
N PRO A 215 -23.30 26.65 -5.81
CA PRO A 215 -23.97 27.89 -5.46
C PRO A 215 -24.33 27.93 -3.98
N VAL A 216 -24.24 29.13 -3.38
CA VAL A 216 -24.67 29.34 -1.99
C VAL A 216 -26.19 29.20 -1.92
N ASP A 217 -26.67 28.30 -1.06
CA ASP A 217 -28.10 28.05 -0.83
C ASP A 217 -28.75 29.08 0.11
N GLY A 218 -30.03 28.90 0.43
CA GLY A 218 -30.79 29.77 1.31
C GLY A 218 -30.29 29.80 2.77
N ASP A 219 -29.52 28.79 3.18
CA ASP A 219 -28.89 28.71 4.52
C ASP A 219 -27.45 29.25 4.54
N GLY A 220 -26.98 29.77 3.43
CA GLY A 220 -25.61 30.31 3.27
C GLY A 220 -24.55 29.26 2.95
N ARG A 221 -24.92 28.03 2.62
CA ARG A 221 -24.00 26.92 2.33
C ARG A 221 -23.61 26.89 0.86
N GLY A 222 -22.34 26.77 0.59
CA GLY A 222 -21.79 26.67 -0.76
C GLY A 222 -20.37 26.13 -0.78
N ALA A 223 -19.76 26.15 -1.96
CA ALA A 223 -18.35 25.76 -2.06
C ALA A 223 -17.66 26.44 -3.25
N VAL A 224 -16.38 26.69 -3.12
CA VAL A 224 -15.47 27.07 -4.19
C VAL A 224 -14.54 25.92 -4.47
N LEU A 225 -14.42 25.52 -5.73
CA LEU A 225 -13.52 24.47 -6.18
C LEU A 225 -12.33 25.08 -6.90
N LEU A 226 -11.14 24.78 -6.41
CA LEU A 226 -9.85 25.19 -6.97
C LEU A 226 -9.11 23.97 -7.52
N THR A 227 -8.17 24.17 -8.45
CA THR A 227 -7.36 23.09 -9.02
C THR A 227 -5.90 23.50 -9.16
N ARG A 228 -5.00 22.54 -8.91
CA ARG A 228 -3.57 22.68 -9.13
C ARG A 228 -2.91 21.31 -9.31
N ASN A 229 -2.03 21.19 -10.31
CA ASN A 229 -1.30 19.95 -10.61
C ASN A 229 -2.21 18.70 -10.77
N GLY A 230 -3.42 18.87 -11.32
CA GLY A 230 -4.39 17.79 -11.52
C GLY A 230 -5.25 17.44 -10.29
N LEU A 231 -4.94 17.98 -9.10
CA LEU A 231 -5.74 17.80 -7.89
C LEU A 231 -6.68 18.98 -7.64
N HIS A 232 -7.76 18.70 -6.92
CA HIS A 232 -8.73 19.71 -6.51
C HIS A 232 -8.65 20.02 -5.01
N LEU A 233 -9.02 21.26 -4.68
CA LEU A 233 -9.23 21.74 -3.33
C LEU A 233 -10.59 22.43 -3.27
N GLU A 234 -11.43 22.04 -2.30
CA GLU A 234 -12.72 22.68 -2.05
C GLU A 234 -12.65 23.55 -0.80
N ILE A 235 -12.98 24.85 -0.92
CA ILE A 235 -13.30 25.72 0.20
C ILE A 235 -14.78 25.54 0.50
N THR A 236 -15.11 24.86 1.60
CA THR A 236 -16.49 24.64 2.04
C THR A 236 -16.99 25.82 2.86
N ILE A 237 -18.09 26.44 2.44
CA ILE A 237 -18.70 27.58 3.12
C ILE A 237 -19.95 27.07 3.85
N ASP A 238 -20.02 27.23 5.17
CA ASP A 238 -21.19 26.89 5.98
C ASP A 238 -21.21 27.69 7.30
N PRO A 239 -21.97 28.80 7.35
CA PRO A 239 -22.10 29.65 8.55
C PRO A 239 -22.83 28.97 9.72
N THR A 240 -23.40 27.78 9.53
CA THR A 240 -24.15 27.05 10.57
C THR A 240 -23.26 26.14 11.41
N THR A 241 -22.02 25.89 10.99
CA THR A 241 -21.06 25.06 11.73
C THR A 241 -20.31 25.85 12.78
N GLN A 242 -19.79 25.17 13.81
CA GLN A 242 -19.00 25.82 14.85
C GLN A 242 -17.72 26.47 14.29
N VAL A 243 -17.07 25.82 13.33
CA VAL A 243 -15.85 26.34 12.70
C VAL A 243 -16.19 27.50 11.73
N GLY A 244 -17.24 27.35 10.91
CA GLY A 244 -17.68 28.40 9.99
C GLY A 244 -18.04 29.70 10.71
N THR A 245 -18.66 29.62 11.89
CA THR A 245 -18.94 30.83 12.71
C THR A 245 -17.70 31.53 13.25
N GLN A 246 -16.54 30.84 13.29
CA GLN A 246 -15.27 31.44 13.72
C GLN A 246 -14.50 32.10 12.57
N HIS A 247 -14.72 31.66 11.34
CA HIS A 247 -14.06 32.18 10.17
C HIS A 247 -14.78 33.41 9.60
N HIS A 248 -14.05 34.48 9.29
CA HIS A 248 -14.65 35.74 8.81
C HIS A 248 -15.42 35.61 7.49
N ALA A 249 -15.11 34.60 6.68
CA ALA A 249 -15.79 34.30 5.41
C ALA A 249 -16.64 33.02 5.48
N ASP A 250 -17.07 32.60 6.68
CA ASP A 250 -17.91 31.43 6.92
C ASP A 250 -17.29 30.10 6.43
N VAL A 251 -15.96 30.01 6.29
CA VAL A 251 -15.28 28.78 5.85
C VAL A 251 -15.37 27.74 6.96
N ALA A 252 -16.06 26.65 6.67
CA ALA A 252 -16.26 25.52 7.58
C ALA A 252 -15.17 24.47 7.48
N ASP A 253 -14.56 24.32 6.30
CA ASP A 253 -13.48 23.38 6.02
C ASP A 253 -12.75 23.74 4.72
N VAL A 254 -11.53 23.24 4.60
CA VAL A 254 -10.81 23.10 3.35
C VAL A 254 -10.65 21.62 3.07
N VAL A 255 -11.26 21.13 1.99
CA VAL A 255 -11.29 19.70 1.66
C VAL A 255 -10.41 19.43 0.46
N LEU A 256 -9.46 18.52 0.62
CA LEU A 256 -8.49 18.16 -0.42
C LEU A 256 -8.90 16.89 -1.16
N GLU A 257 -8.75 16.87 -2.46
CA GLU A 257 -8.67 15.64 -3.21
C GLU A 257 -7.39 14.92 -2.78
N SER A 258 -7.54 13.75 -2.12
CA SER A 258 -6.48 13.15 -1.30
C SER A 258 -6.09 11.77 -1.79
N ALA A 259 -6.73 10.70 -1.34
CA ALA A 259 -6.43 9.34 -1.79
C ALA A 259 -6.95 9.14 -3.22
N VAL A 260 -6.14 9.46 -4.22
CA VAL A 260 -6.49 9.32 -5.64
C VAL A 260 -6.77 7.86 -5.96
N THR A 261 -5.91 6.96 -5.47
CA THR A 261 -6.04 5.52 -5.62
C THR A 261 -5.95 4.81 -4.27
N THR A 262 -6.56 3.62 -4.17
CA THR A 262 -6.50 2.77 -2.97
C THR A 262 -6.34 1.31 -3.39
N ILE A 263 -5.40 0.61 -2.76
CA ILE A 263 -5.18 -0.82 -2.94
C ILE A 263 -5.90 -1.56 -1.81
N VAL A 264 -6.90 -2.38 -2.18
CA VAL A 264 -7.51 -3.36 -1.27
C VAL A 264 -6.61 -4.57 -1.24
N ASP A 265 -6.05 -4.88 -0.08
CA ASP A 265 -4.98 -5.83 0.04
C ASP A 265 -5.47 -7.22 0.46
N LEU A 266 -5.16 -8.24 -0.34
CA LEU A 266 -5.37 -9.65 -0.03
C LEU A 266 -4.08 -10.34 0.45
N GLU A 267 -2.99 -9.59 0.62
CA GLU A 267 -1.64 -10.13 0.83
C GLU A 267 -1.05 -9.69 2.19
N ASP A 268 -0.07 -8.77 2.25
CA ASP A 268 0.77 -8.55 3.44
C ASP A 268 0.04 -7.94 4.63
N SER A 269 -1.03 -7.18 4.41
CA SER A 269 -1.77 -6.53 5.49
C SER A 269 -2.93 -7.36 6.07
N VAL A 270 -3.11 -8.61 5.64
CA VAL A 270 -4.18 -9.49 6.10
C VAL A 270 -3.66 -10.80 6.68
N ALA A 271 -4.41 -11.38 7.60
CA ALA A 271 -4.15 -12.69 8.20
C ALA A 271 -5.25 -13.68 7.74
N THR A 272 -5.24 -14.03 6.46
CA THR A 272 -6.18 -14.97 5.85
C THR A 272 -5.58 -16.37 5.82
N VAL A 273 -6.08 -17.29 6.64
CA VAL A 273 -5.50 -18.62 6.81
C VAL A 273 -6.43 -19.76 6.48
N ASP A 274 -7.70 -19.45 6.16
CA ASP A 274 -8.72 -20.47 5.81
C ASP A 274 -9.83 -19.85 4.91
N GLY A 275 -10.84 -20.68 4.59
CA GLY A 275 -11.95 -20.27 3.71
C GLY A 275 -12.84 -19.18 4.29
N GLU A 276 -12.99 -19.11 5.61
CA GLU A 276 -13.75 -18.06 6.29
C GLU A 276 -13.09 -16.70 6.12
N ASP A 277 -11.79 -16.64 6.41
CA ASP A 277 -10.99 -15.41 6.28
C ASP A 277 -10.94 -14.94 4.81
N LYS A 278 -10.77 -15.88 3.85
CA LYS A 278 -10.77 -15.56 2.41
C LYS A 278 -12.13 -15.05 1.95
N ALA A 279 -13.24 -15.66 2.39
CA ALA A 279 -14.58 -15.20 2.05
C ALA A 279 -14.83 -13.77 2.57
N LEU A 280 -14.36 -13.44 3.78
CA LEU A 280 -14.46 -12.09 4.34
C LEU A 280 -13.67 -11.08 3.49
N ALA A 281 -12.42 -11.41 3.14
CA ALA A 281 -11.56 -10.56 2.33
C ALA A 281 -12.18 -10.28 0.95
N TYR A 282 -12.65 -11.31 0.27
CA TYR A 282 -13.30 -11.18 -1.05
C TYR A 282 -14.65 -10.45 -1.00
N ARG A 283 -15.43 -10.64 0.07
CA ARG A 283 -16.69 -9.93 0.28
C ARG A 283 -16.47 -8.42 0.40
N THR A 284 -15.38 -8.00 1.03
CA THR A 284 -15.02 -6.58 1.12
C THR A 284 -14.72 -5.99 -0.26
N TRP A 285 -13.92 -6.70 -1.07
CA TRP A 285 -13.63 -6.28 -2.45
C TRP A 285 -14.92 -6.20 -3.30
N LEU A 286 -15.73 -7.25 -3.26
CA LEU A 286 -17.02 -7.28 -3.97
C LEU A 286 -17.94 -6.14 -3.54
N GLY A 287 -18.09 -5.91 -2.24
CA GLY A 287 -18.99 -4.88 -1.71
C GLY A 287 -18.56 -3.45 -2.05
N LEU A 288 -17.25 -3.20 -2.21
CA LEU A 288 -16.75 -1.92 -2.73
C LEU A 288 -17.15 -1.71 -4.20
N LEU A 289 -16.97 -2.74 -5.04
CA LEU A 289 -17.32 -2.65 -6.47
C LEU A 289 -18.83 -2.61 -6.71
N ARG A 290 -19.62 -3.32 -5.89
CA ARG A 290 -21.09 -3.24 -5.92
C ARG A 290 -21.62 -1.93 -5.36
N GLY A 291 -20.83 -1.23 -4.55
CA GLY A 291 -21.22 0.00 -3.86
C GLY A 291 -22.19 -0.23 -2.68
N ASP A 292 -22.34 -1.46 -2.21
CA ASP A 292 -23.23 -1.84 -1.10
C ASP A 292 -22.49 -2.11 0.22
N LEU A 293 -21.16 -2.02 0.24
CA LEU A 293 -20.39 -2.14 1.48
C LEU A 293 -20.83 -1.10 2.50
N THR A 294 -21.13 -1.56 3.71
CA THR A 294 -21.53 -0.70 4.82
C THR A 294 -20.74 -1.02 6.08
N ALA A 295 -20.57 -0.02 6.94
CA ALA A 295 -19.98 -0.20 8.26
C ALA A 295 -20.77 0.60 9.30
N GLU A 296 -21.09 -0.04 10.41
CA GLU A 296 -21.76 0.60 11.54
C GLU A 296 -20.77 0.92 12.66
N PHE A 297 -20.89 2.10 13.24
CA PHE A 297 -20.10 2.50 14.40
C PHE A 297 -20.89 3.47 15.29
N ARG A 298 -20.50 3.55 16.55
CA ARG A 298 -21.12 4.49 17.50
C ARG A 298 -20.38 5.84 17.51
N LYS A 299 -21.13 6.93 17.26
CA LYS A 299 -20.62 8.31 17.39
C LYS A 299 -21.64 9.14 18.18
N GLY A 300 -21.22 9.77 19.28
CA GLY A 300 -22.11 10.60 20.10
C GLY A 300 -23.33 9.85 20.66
N GLY A 301 -23.20 8.55 20.99
CA GLY A 301 -24.29 7.72 21.49
C GLY A 301 -25.28 7.20 20.44
N LYS A 302 -25.12 7.58 19.16
CA LYS A 302 -25.94 7.13 18.04
C LYS A 302 -25.17 6.12 17.18
N THR A 303 -25.87 5.14 16.62
CA THR A 303 -25.32 4.27 15.58
C THR A 303 -25.32 5.05 14.26
N VAL A 304 -24.18 5.11 13.61
CA VAL A 304 -23.99 5.73 12.29
C VAL A 304 -23.63 4.62 11.32
N THR A 305 -24.38 4.50 10.23
CA THR A 305 -24.06 3.60 9.12
C THR A 305 -23.31 4.40 8.06
N ARG A 306 -22.04 4.05 7.84
CA ARG A 306 -21.22 4.60 6.75
C ARG A 306 -21.42 3.79 5.50
N ARG A 307 -21.43 4.47 4.36
CA ARG A 307 -21.55 3.90 3.02
C ARG A 307 -20.47 4.46 2.11
N VAL A 308 -20.32 3.88 0.94
CA VAL A 308 -19.51 4.44 -0.15
C VAL A 308 -20.09 5.80 -0.55
N ASN A 309 -19.26 6.83 -0.65
CA ASN A 309 -19.69 8.19 -0.98
C ASN A 309 -20.17 8.27 -2.45
N PRO A 310 -21.21 9.08 -2.75
CA PRO A 310 -21.56 9.44 -4.11
C PRO A 310 -20.50 10.34 -4.74
N ASP A 311 -20.59 10.52 -6.06
CA ASP A 311 -19.80 11.52 -6.76
C ASP A 311 -20.19 12.94 -6.31
N ARG A 312 -19.28 13.88 -6.51
CA ARG A 312 -19.44 15.27 -6.10
C ARG A 312 -19.84 16.12 -7.31
N GLU A 313 -20.90 16.87 -7.16
CA GLU A 313 -21.46 17.69 -8.23
C GLU A 313 -21.11 19.17 -8.01
N TYR A 314 -20.71 19.84 -9.08
CA TYR A 314 -20.37 21.26 -9.12
C TYR A 314 -20.86 21.87 -10.43
N THR A 315 -20.89 23.19 -10.49
CA THR A 315 -20.90 23.95 -11.73
C THR A 315 -19.45 24.32 -12.06
N ALA A 316 -18.97 23.94 -13.24
CA ALA A 316 -17.63 24.28 -13.70
C ALA A 316 -17.45 25.79 -13.91
N ALA A 317 -16.20 26.24 -14.05
CA ALA A 317 -15.88 27.65 -14.28
C ALA A 317 -16.52 28.23 -15.57
N ASP A 318 -16.81 27.39 -16.55
CA ASP A 318 -17.50 27.81 -17.80
C ASP A 318 -19.04 27.72 -17.72
N GLY A 319 -19.58 27.36 -16.55
CA GLY A 319 -21.00 27.21 -16.29
C GLY A 319 -21.60 25.86 -16.67
N SER A 320 -20.82 24.91 -17.16
CA SER A 320 -21.27 23.54 -17.42
C SER A 320 -21.32 22.70 -16.13
N ASP A 321 -21.99 21.54 -16.19
CA ASP A 321 -21.99 20.59 -15.09
C ASP A 321 -20.61 19.93 -14.96
N LEU A 322 -20.10 19.83 -13.72
CA LEU A 322 -18.85 19.18 -13.38
C LEU A 322 -19.09 18.11 -12.30
N THR A 323 -18.81 16.85 -12.63
CA THR A 323 -18.89 15.75 -11.67
C THR A 323 -17.50 15.20 -11.41
N LEU A 324 -17.09 15.17 -10.14
CA LEU A 324 -15.83 14.60 -9.70
C LEU A 324 -16.05 13.30 -8.91
N PRO A 325 -15.16 12.30 -9.03
CA PRO A 325 -15.31 11.06 -8.27
C PRO A 325 -15.34 11.34 -6.77
N GLY A 326 -16.33 10.77 -6.09
CA GLY A 326 -16.43 10.88 -4.62
C GLY A 326 -15.57 9.86 -3.88
N ARG A 327 -14.94 8.93 -4.60
CA ARG A 327 -14.20 7.77 -4.10
C ARG A 327 -12.83 7.65 -4.77
N SER A 328 -11.88 7.03 -4.05
CA SER A 328 -10.63 6.53 -4.66
C SER A 328 -10.94 5.57 -5.81
N LEU A 329 -10.11 5.57 -6.85
CA LEU A 329 -10.05 4.45 -7.77
C LEU A 329 -9.46 3.25 -7.02
N MET A 330 -10.21 2.14 -6.99
CA MET A 330 -9.85 0.95 -6.23
C MET A 330 -9.05 -0.03 -7.09
N LEU A 331 -7.90 -0.46 -6.58
CA LEU A 331 -7.10 -1.57 -7.06
C LEU A 331 -7.20 -2.71 -6.03
N VAL A 332 -6.84 -3.94 -6.43
CA VAL A 332 -6.74 -5.08 -5.52
C VAL A 332 -5.34 -5.69 -5.61
N ARG A 333 -4.70 -5.96 -4.47
CA ARG A 333 -3.43 -6.70 -4.45
C ARG A 333 -3.71 -8.17 -4.17
N ASN A 334 -3.43 -9.03 -5.16
CA ASN A 334 -3.51 -10.47 -5.05
C ASN A 334 -2.26 -11.04 -4.35
N CYS A 335 -2.30 -12.29 -3.93
CA CYS A 335 -1.13 -12.97 -3.35
C CYS A 335 -0.05 -13.29 -4.39
N GLY A 336 1.19 -13.42 -3.93
CA GLY A 336 2.34 -13.85 -4.72
C GLY A 336 2.25 -15.30 -5.18
N HIS A 337 3.14 -15.71 -6.07
CA HIS A 337 3.15 -17.08 -6.61
C HIS A 337 3.50 -18.15 -5.56
N HIS A 338 4.20 -17.78 -4.49
CA HIS A 338 4.63 -18.69 -3.42
C HIS A 338 3.50 -19.14 -2.47
N MET A 339 2.33 -18.48 -2.55
CA MET A 339 1.21 -18.74 -1.64
C MET A 339 0.32 -19.86 -2.14
N THR A 340 -0.06 -20.75 -1.21
CA THR A 340 -1.12 -21.73 -1.36
C THR A 340 -2.21 -21.51 -0.32
N THR A 341 -3.42 -22.00 -0.57
CA THR A 341 -4.52 -21.90 0.38
C THR A 341 -5.23 -23.23 0.58
N ASN A 342 -5.58 -23.52 1.83
CA ASN A 342 -6.37 -24.67 2.20
C ASN A 342 -7.89 -24.47 1.97
N ALA A 343 -8.29 -23.24 1.63
CA ALA A 343 -9.69 -22.91 1.32
C ALA A 343 -10.23 -23.70 0.11
N VAL A 344 -9.33 -24.10 -0.78
CA VAL A 344 -9.60 -25.01 -1.90
C VAL A 344 -8.47 -26.02 -1.99
N ARG A 345 -8.84 -27.30 -2.18
CA ARG A 345 -7.90 -28.40 -2.38
C ARG A 345 -8.25 -29.17 -3.63
N THR A 346 -7.26 -29.76 -4.25
CA THR A 346 -7.43 -30.75 -5.32
C THR A 346 -7.95 -32.07 -4.75
N THR A 347 -8.39 -32.98 -5.61
CA THR A 347 -8.92 -34.32 -5.18
C THR A 347 -7.91 -35.19 -4.43
N ASP A 348 -6.61 -34.99 -4.68
CA ASP A 348 -5.50 -35.65 -3.97
C ASP A 348 -5.13 -34.93 -2.65
N GLY A 349 -5.84 -33.85 -2.30
CA GLY A 349 -5.70 -33.13 -1.04
C GLY A 349 -4.66 -32.02 -1.05
N ALA A 350 -4.01 -31.74 -2.18
CA ALA A 350 -3.07 -30.63 -2.28
C ALA A 350 -3.79 -29.27 -2.24
N GLU A 351 -3.18 -28.28 -1.59
CA GLU A 351 -3.66 -26.90 -1.61
C GLU A 351 -3.50 -26.27 -2.99
N VAL A 352 -4.44 -25.40 -3.37
CA VAL A 352 -4.35 -24.69 -4.66
C VAL A 352 -3.44 -23.46 -4.55
N ALA A 353 -2.86 -23.05 -5.68
CA ALA A 353 -2.12 -21.80 -5.77
C ALA A 353 -3.08 -20.62 -5.49
N GLU A 354 -2.85 -19.90 -4.39
CA GLU A 354 -3.74 -18.85 -3.90
C GLU A 354 -3.88 -17.70 -4.89
N GLY A 355 -2.78 -17.28 -5.52
CA GLY A 355 -2.81 -16.20 -6.51
C GLY A 355 -3.61 -16.53 -7.78
N VAL A 356 -3.87 -17.80 -8.10
CA VAL A 356 -4.76 -18.21 -9.20
C VAL A 356 -6.23 -18.04 -8.80
N LEU A 357 -6.56 -18.42 -7.56
CA LEU A 357 -7.90 -18.17 -6.98
C LEU A 357 -8.18 -16.68 -6.89
N ASP A 358 -7.23 -15.91 -6.37
CA ASP A 358 -7.34 -14.44 -6.26
C ASP A 358 -7.60 -13.79 -7.62
N ALA A 359 -6.86 -14.18 -8.66
CA ALA A 359 -7.01 -13.60 -10.00
C ALA A 359 -8.43 -13.85 -10.55
N LEU A 360 -8.96 -15.05 -10.39
CA LEU A 360 -10.32 -15.37 -10.86
C LEU A 360 -11.37 -14.61 -10.05
N VAL A 361 -11.30 -14.63 -8.71
CA VAL A 361 -12.28 -13.96 -7.84
C VAL A 361 -12.23 -12.44 -8.05
N SER A 362 -11.03 -11.86 -8.13
CA SER A 362 -10.86 -10.42 -8.35
C SER A 362 -11.47 -9.98 -9.69
N ALA A 363 -11.29 -10.78 -10.75
CA ALA A 363 -11.85 -10.51 -12.06
C ALA A 363 -13.39 -10.66 -12.09
N VAL A 364 -13.92 -11.72 -11.45
CA VAL A 364 -15.39 -11.93 -11.40
C VAL A 364 -16.06 -10.82 -10.59
N ALA A 365 -15.49 -10.39 -9.46
CA ALA A 365 -15.96 -9.22 -8.74
C ALA A 365 -15.91 -7.96 -9.62
N GLY A 366 -14.87 -7.82 -10.43
CA GLY A 366 -14.73 -6.73 -11.41
C GLY A 366 -15.84 -6.68 -12.47
N LEU A 367 -16.52 -7.80 -12.75
CA LEU A 367 -17.64 -7.82 -13.70
C LEU A 367 -18.79 -6.91 -13.27
N TYR A 368 -19.01 -6.72 -11.97
CA TYR A 368 -20.05 -5.80 -11.46
C TYR A 368 -19.79 -4.36 -11.92
N ASP A 369 -18.55 -3.92 -11.82
CA ASP A 369 -18.13 -2.60 -12.29
C ASP A 369 -18.16 -2.50 -13.82
N LEU A 370 -17.53 -3.45 -14.51
CA LEU A 370 -17.44 -3.48 -15.97
C LEU A 370 -18.83 -3.53 -16.67
N GLN A 371 -19.84 -4.10 -16.01
CA GLN A 371 -21.21 -4.23 -16.51
C GLN A 371 -22.13 -3.11 -15.99
N GLY A 372 -21.61 -2.15 -15.22
CA GLY A 372 -22.37 -1.03 -14.67
C GLY A 372 -23.53 -1.45 -13.75
N LYS A 373 -23.34 -2.51 -12.96
CA LYS A 373 -24.40 -3.07 -12.09
C LYS A 373 -24.51 -2.39 -10.73
N GLY A 374 -23.47 -1.65 -10.32
CA GLY A 374 -23.47 -0.86 -9.10
C GLY A 374 -24.02 0.55 -9.29
N PRO A 375 -24.31 1.27 -8.18
CA PRO A 375 -24.71 2.68 -8.23
C PRO A 375 -23.53 3.60 -8.60
N HIS A 376 -22.32 3.08 -8.62
CA HIS A 376 -21.08 3.81 -8.89
C HIS A 376 -20.19 2.99 -9.80
N THR A 377 -19.37 3.67 -10.59
CA THR A 377 -18.35 3.07 -11.44
C THR A 377 -16.99 3.22 -10.78
N ASN A 378 -16.24 2.14 -10.66
CA ASN A 378 -14.84 2.19 -10.20
C ASN A 378 -13.92 2.61 -11.35
N SER A 379 -13.89 1.83 -12.43
CA SER A 379 -13.10 2.13 -13.62
C SER A 379 -13.98 2.65 -14.76
N ARG A 380 -13.87 3.93 -15.07
CA ARG A 380 -14.55 4.54 -16.22
C ARG A 380 -13.92 4.12 -17.54
N ALA A 381 -12.66 3.71 -17.52
CA ALA A 381 -11.95 3.16 -18.67
C ALA A 381 -12.29 1.69 -18.96
N GLY A 382 -12.99 0.99 -18.05
CA GLY A 382 -13.40 -0.39 -18.20
C GLY A 382 -12.25 -1.38 -18.00
N SER A 383 -11.47 -1.20 -16.94
CA SER A 383 -10.34 -2.04 -16.55
C SER A 383 -10.49 -2.55 -15.11
N VAL A 384 -9.82 -3.66 -14.79
CA VAL A 384 -9.66 -4.16 -13.42
C VAL A 384 -8.17 -4.08 -13.08
N TYR A 385 -7.84 -3.36 -12.03
CA TYR A 385 -6.47 -3.07 -11.64
C TYR A 385 -5.99 -4.02 -10.54
N ILE A 386 -5.03 -4.90 -10.86
CA ILE A 386 -4.51 -5.93 -9.97
C ILE A 386 -3.03 -5.69 -9.71
N VAL A 387 -2.67 -5.54 -8.44
CA VAL A 387 -1.27 -5.50 -7.99
C VAL A 387 -0.77 -6.91 -7.79
N LYS A 388 0.38 -7.25 -8.36
CA LYS A 388 1.01 -8.57 -8.20
C LYS A 388 2.34 -8.43 -7.48
N PRO A 389 2.41 -8.89 -6.21
CA PRO A 389 3.59 -8.78 -5.36
C PRO A 389 4.57 -9.93 -5.58
N LYS A 390 5.78 -9.76 -5.04
CA LYS A 390 6.78 -10.82 -4.79
C LYS A 390 7.11 -11.67 -6.02
N GLN A 391 7.22 -11.03 -7.20
CA GLN A 391 7.64 -11.66 -8.44
C GLN A 391 9.18 -11.60 -8.57
N HIS A 392 9.81 -12.72 -8.92
CA HIS A 392 11.26 -12.84 -9.07
C HIS A 392 11.66 -12.90 -10.56
N GLY A 393 11.69 -11.74 -11.19
CA GLY A 393 12.16 -11.57 -12.56
C GLY A 393 11.08 -11.69 -13.64
N PRO A 394 11.47 -11.52 -14.91
CA PRO A 394 10.53 -11.38 -16.02
C PRO A 394 9.73 -12.65 -16.32
N GLU A 395 10.26 -13.83 -16.05
CA GLU A 395 9.56 -15.09 -16.30
C GLU A 395 8.30 -15.22 -15.42
N GLU A 396 8.36 -14.71 -14.19
CA GLU A 396 7.19 -14.72 -13.29
C GLU A 396 6.19 -13.62 -13.64
N VAL A 397 6.67 -12.49 -14.15
CA VAL A 397 5.79 -11.45 -14.72
C VAL A 397 5.06 -11.99 -15.93
N ALA A 398 5.76 -12.67 -16.85
CA ALA A 398 5.16 -13.33 -18.00
C ALA A 398 4.11 -14.36 -17.60
N LEU A 399 4.40 -15.17 -16.58
CA LEU A 399 3.45 -16.15 -16.01
C LEU A 399 2.17 -15.48 -15.50
N THR A 400 2.29 -14.33 -14.83
CA THR A 400 1.13 -13.55 -14.37
C THR A 400 0.33 -12.97 -15.54
N VAL A 401 1.02 -12.43 -16.56
CA VAL A 401 0.37 -11.90 -17.77
C VAL A 401 -0.41 -12.98 -18.50
N GLU A 402 0.14 -14.19 -18.61
CA GLU A 402 -0.55 -15.34 -19.20
C GLU A 402 -1.75 -15.80 -18.35
N LEU A 403 -1.61 -15.82 -17.01
CA LEU A 403 -2.71 -16.13 -16.11
C LEU A 403 -3.87 -15.13 -16.30
N PHE A 404 -3.58 -13.84 -16.35
CA PHE A 404 -4.60 -12.81 -16.57
C PHE A 404 -5.27 -12.98 -17.94
N GLY A 405 -4.50 -13.28 -18.97
CA GLY A 405 -5.05 -13.59 -20.29
C GLY A 405 -5.98 -14.81 -20.31
N ALA A 406 -5.62 -15.86 -19.56
CA ALA A 406 -6.47 -17.05 -19.41
C ALA A 406 -7.76 -16.79 -18.62
N VAL A 407 -7.70 -15.93 -17.61
CA VAL A 407 -8.89 -15.47 -16.87
C VAL A 407 -9.79 -14.63 -17.77
N GLU A 408 -9.23 -13.69 -18.54
CA GLU A 408 -9.98 -12.89 -19.51
C GLU A 408 -10.69 -13.75 -20.55
N GLU A 409 -10.00 -14.73 -21.12
CA GLU A 409 -10.57 -15.69 -22.07
C GLU A 409 -11.73 -16.47 -21.46
N ALA A 410 -11.53 -17.00 -20.23
CA ALA A 410 -12.56 -17.77 -19.54
C ALA A 410 -13.81 -16.98 -19.18
N LEU A 411 -13.67 -15.67 -18.92
CA LEU A 411 -14.77 -14.77 -18.59
C LEU A 411 -15.32 -13.99 -19.81
N GLY A 412 -14.79 -14.25 -21.01
CA GLY A 412 -15.19 -13.53 -22.23
C GLY A 412 -14.86 -12.04 -22.20
N LEU A 413 -13.87 -11.64 -21.42
CA LEU A 413 -13.39 -10.26 -21.33
C LEU A 413 -12.54 -9.89 -22.55
N ARG A 414 -12.53 -8.62 -22.89
CA ARG A 414 -11.59 -8.09 -23.87
C ARG A 414 -10.15 -8.26 -23.36
N ALA A 415 -9.22 -8.62 -24.25
CA ALA A 415 -7.80 -8.73 -23.90
C ALA A 415 -7.28 -7.45 -23.21
N ASN A 416 -6.40 -7.60 -22.24
CA ASN A 416 -5.82 -6.54 -21.42
C ASN A 416 -6.84 -5.72 -20.60
N THR A 417 -7.98 -6.31 -20.23
CA THR A 417 -8.92 -5.74 -19.25
C THR A 417 -8.33 -5.81 -17.84
N LEU A 418 -7.67 -6.93 -17.51
CA LEU A 418 -6.94 -7.08 -16.24
C LEU A 418 -5.57 -6.41 -16.37
N LYS A 419 -5.39 -5.30 -15.68
CA LYS A 419 -4.13 -4.56 -15.61
C LYS A 419 -3.23 -5.14 -14.52
N ILE A 420 -1.92 -4.92 -14.65
CA ILE A 420 -0.95 -5.38 -13.66
C ILE A 420 -0.17 -4.19 -13.06
N GLY A 421 -0.14 -4.11 -11.73
CA GLY A 421 0.86 -3.35 -10.99
C GLY A 421 2.01 -4.26 -10.60
N ILE A 422 3.21 -3.98 -11.04
CA ILE A 422 4.41 -4.74 -10.69
C ILE A 422 5.02 -4.13 -9.43
N MET A 423 5.09 -4.94 -8.35
CA MET A 423 5.90 -4.56 -7.20
C MET A 423 7.37 -4.84 -7.49
N ASP A 424 8.18 -3.79 -7.47
CA ASP A 424 9.64 -3.90 -7.56
C ASP A 424 10.18 -4.07 -6.14
N GLU A 425 10.11 -5.30 -5.64
CA GLU A 425 10.38 -5.62 -4.24
C GLU A 425 11.19 -6.90 -4.03
N GLU A 426 11.64 -7.53 -5.13
CA GLU A 426 12.55 -8.67 -5.08
C GLU A 426 13.77 -8.35 -5.93
N LYS A 427 14.98 -8.71 -5.46
CA LYS A 427 16.25 -8.32 -6.08
C LYS A 427 16.32 -8.69 -7.57
N ARG A 428 15.85 -9.89 -7.93
CA ARG A 428 15.87 -10.35 -9.33
C ARG A 428 14.95 -9.53 -10.23
N THR A 429 13.83 -9.03 -9.72
CA THR A 429 12.97 -8.06 -10.43
C THR A 429 13.67 -6.71 -10.55
N THR A 430 14.22 -6.19 -9.46
CA THR A 430 14.93 -4.90 -9.45
C THR A 430 16.05 -4.83 -10.48
N VAL A 431 16.93 -5.84 -10.52
CA VAL A 431 18.06 -5.83 -11.46
C VAL A 431 17.65 -6.10 -12.91
N ASN A 432 16.42 -6.58 -13.13
CA ASN A 432 15.87 -6.89 -14.46
C ASN A 432 14.57 -6.11 -14.76
N LEU A 433 14.34 -4.96 -14.11
CA LEU A 433 13.06 -4.25 -14.17
C LEU A 433 12.61 -3.94 -15.60
N SER A 434 13.53 -3.52 -16.47
CA SER A 434 13.20 -3.26 -17.87
C SER A 434 12.72 -4.52 -18.63
N ALA A 435 13.24 -5.69 -18.26
CA ALA A 435 12.77 -6.96 -18.81
C ALA A 435 11.39 -7.35 -18.25
N CYS A 436 11.15 -7.10 -16.95
CA CYS A 436 9.84 -7.29 -16.32
C CYS A 436 8.76 -6.43 -16.97
N ILE A 437 9.03 -5.14 -17.18
CA ILE A 437 8.12 -4.22 -17.87
C ILE A 437 7.84 -4.71 -19.30
N ALA A 438 8.84 -5.22 -20.02
CA ALA A 438 8.67 -5.71 -21.37
C ALA A 438 7.67 -6.88 -21.46
N GLU A 439 7.65 -7.78 -20.48
CA GLU A 439 6.68 -8.90 -20.45
C GLU A 439 5.23 -8.43 -20.19
N ALA A 440 5.05 -7.26 -19.60
CA ALA A 440 3.74 -6.71 -19.26
C ALA A 440 3.39 -5.43 -20.04
N ALA A 441 4.11 -5.11 -21.14
CA ALA A 441 4.06 -3.81 -21.80
C ALA A 441 2.65 -3.32 -22.18
N ASN A 442 1.70 -4.23 -22.44
CA ASN A 442 0.32 -3.90 -22.81
C ASN A 442 -0.66 -3.89 -21.61
N ARG A 443 -0.17 -4.13 -20.37
CA ARG A 443 -1.01 -4.26 -19.16
C ARG A 443 -0.52 -3.46 -17.96
N VAL A 444 0.78 -3.11 -17.94
CA VAL A 444 1.42 -2.54 -16.75
C VAL A 444 0.89 -1.14 -16.47
N ILE A 445 0.40 -0.94 -15.24
CA ILE A 445 -0.16 0.35 -14.81
C ILE A 445 0.63 0.98 -13.68
N PHE A 446 1.52 0.26 -13.05
CA PHE A 446 2.54 0.84 -12.19
C PHE A 446 3.75 -0.07 -12.00
N VAL A 447 4.86 0.56 -11.62
CA VAL A 447 5.94 -0.05 -10.85
C VAL A 447 6.07 0.68 -9.53
N ASN A 448 6.26 -0.05 -8.44
CA ASN A 448 6.34 0.54 -7.10
C ASN A 448 7.50 -0.06 -6.33
N THR A 449 8.30 0.79 -5.66
CA THR A 449 9.38 0.34 -4.79
C THR A 449 8.84 -0.12 -3.44
N GLY A 450 8.72 -1.44 -3.25
CA GLY A 450 8.44 -2.08 -1.97
C GLY A 450 9.73 -2.30 -1.18
N PHE A 451 10.34 -1.22 -0.68
CA PHE A 451 11.70 -1.26 -0.10
C PHE A 451 11.83 -2.16 1.14
N LEU A 452 10.73 -2.46 1.83
CA LEU A 452 10.73 -3.36 2.98
C LEU A 452 10.98 -4.81 2.54
N ASP A 453 10.16 -5.35 1.65
CA ASP A 453 10.38 -6.67 1.05
C ASP A 453 11.70 -6.73 0.29
N ARG A 454 12.04 -5.66 -0.44
CA ARG A 454 13.31 -5.57 -1.17
C ARG A 454 14.51 -5.70 -0.23
N THR A 455 14.45 -5.12 0.97
CA THR A 455 15.49 -5.27 2.00
C THR A 455 15.51 -6.70 2.55
N GLY A 456 14.35 -7.30 2.79
CA GLY A 456 14.24 -8.70 3.22
C GLY A 456 14.86 -9.66 2.21
N ASP A 457 14.58 -9.46 0.91
CA ASP A 457 15.17 -10.26 -0.17
C ASP A 457 16.68 -9.99 -0.35
N GLU A 458 17.12 -8.75 -0.13
CA GLU A 458 18.59 -8.46 -0.14
C GLU A 458 19.31 -9.26 0.95
N ILE A 459 18.77 -9.29 2.18
CA ILE A 459 19.34 -10.08 3.28
C ILE A 459 19.38 -11.56 2.90
N HIS A 460 18.28 -12.09 2.38
CA HIS A 460 18.19 -13.50 1.98
C HIS A 460 19.16 -13.84 0.85
N THR A 461 19.23 -13.00 -0.18
CA THR A 461 20.08 -13.24 -1.35
C THR A 461 21.57 -13.27 -0.96
N CYS A 462 22.01 -12.43 0.01
CA CYS A 462 23.39 -12.40 0.48
C CYS A 462 23.62 -13.14 1.81
N PHE A 463 22.68 -14.02 2.20
CA PHE A 463 22.62 -14.61 3.53
C PHE A 463 23.93 -15.28 3.97
N THR A 464 24.64 -15.91 3.04
CA THR A 464 25.89 -16.64 3.31
C THR A 464 27.16 -15.81 3.07
N ALA A 465 27.02 -14.54 2.63
CA ALA A 465 28.16 -13.66 2.33
C ALA A 465 28.86 -13.14 3.59
N GLY A 466 28.14 -13.00 4.70
CA GLY A 466 28.61 -12.47 5.96
C GLY A 466 27.46 -11.90 6.81
N PRO A 467 27.77 -11.36 7.99
CA PRO A 467 26.77 -10.68 8.81
C PRO A 467 26.29 -9.41 8.09
N VAL A 468 24.97 -9.27 7.93
CA VAL A 468 24.39 -8.09 7.28
C VAL A 468 24.47 -6.86 8.19
N LEU A 469 24.40 -5.69 7.58
CA LEU A 469 24.32 -4.40 8.27
C LEU A 469 23.09 -4.33 9.18
N ARG A 470 23.15 -3.48 10.22
CA ARG A 470 21.97 -3.16 11.04
C ARG A 470 20.83 -2.57 10.18
N LYS A 471 19.60 -2.80 10.60
CA LYS A 471 18.38 -2.35 9.88
C LYS A 471 18.41 -0.84 9.56
N GLY A 472 18.89 -0.02 10.52
CA GLY A 472 19.04 1.42 10.33
C GLY A 472 20.09 1.79 9.29
N ASP A 473 21.23 1.09 9.26
CA ASP A 473 22.35 1.36 8.36
C ASP A 473 22.04 0.97 6.91
N MET A 474 21.15 -0.03 6.68
CA MET A 474 20.66 -0.43 5.36
C MET A 474 20.10 0.75 4.55
N LYS A 475 19.41 1.70 5.22
CA LYS A 475 18.82 2.88 4.58
C LYS A 475 19.82 3.81 3.90
N SER A 476 21.09 3.75 4.29
CA SER A 476 22.15 4.61 3.77
C SER A 476 23.01 3.94 2.68
N THR A 477 22.76 2.68 2.36
CA THR A 477 23.52 1.90 1.37
C THR A 477 23.37 2.46 -0.05
N THR A 478 24.38 2.19 -0.87
CA THR A 478 24.41 2.62 -2.28
C THR A 478 23.34 1.87 -3.07
N TRP A 479 23.15 0.58 -2.80
CA TRP A 479 22.17 -0.22 -3.53
C TRP A 479 20.73 0.28 -3.31
N LEU A 480 20.34 0.67 -2.07
CA LEU A 480 19.00 1.13 -1.79
C LEU A 480 18.71 2.47 -2.46
N LYS A 481 19.65 3.41 -2.42
CA LYS A 481 19.52 4.70 -3.14
C LYS A 481 19.40 4.49 -4.64
N THR A 482 20.26 3.61 -5.19
CA THR A 482 20.23 3.30 -6.62
C THR A 482 18.92 2.61 -7.02
N TYR A 483 18.38 1.73 -6.18
CA TYR A 483 17.09 1.08 -6.37
C TYR A 483 15.96 2.10 -6.50
N GLU A 484 15.89 3.06 -5.57
CA GLU A 484 14.87 4.10 -5.59
C GLU A 484 14.98 5.02 -6.82
N ASP A 485 16.18 5.41 -7.22
CA ASP A 485 16.40 6.23 -8.41
C ASP A 485 16.14 5.46 -9.71
N ARG A 486 16.70 4.23 -9.80
CA ARG A 486 16.62 3.44 -11.02
C ARG A 486 15.21 2.97 -11.35
N ASN A 487 14.37 2.72 -10.35
CA ASN A 487 12.96 2.39 -10.56
C ASN A 487 12.27 3.50 -11.38
N VAL A 488 12.50 4.77 -11.02
CA VAL A 488 11.96 5.93 -11.74
C VAL A 488 12.57 6.02 -13.15
N ASP A 489 13.89 5.93 -13.25
CA ASP A 489 14.59 6.06 -14.55
C ASP A 489 14.10 5.03 -15.57
N VAL A 490 14.01 3.76 -15.16
CA VAL A 490 13.58 2.66 -16.03
C VAL A 490 12.12 2.82 -16.45
N ALA A 491 11.25 3.22 -15.51
CA ALA A 491 9.84 3.47 -15.79
C ALA A 491 9.65 4.60 -16.80
N LEU A 492 10.31 5.75 -16.59
CA LEU A 492 10.22 6.88 -17.52
C LEU A 492 10.79 6.54 -18.89
N ALA A 493 11.91 5.82 -18.95
CA ALA A 493 12.47 5.35 -20.22
C ALA A 493 11.55 4.37 -20.96
N ALA A 494 10.66 3.67 -20.26
CA ALA A 494 9.65 2.78 -20.82
C ALA A 494 8.34 3.50 -21.23
N GLY A 495 8.21 4.82 -20.98
CA GLY A 495 7.05 5.61 -21.36
C GLY A 495 5.94 5.66 -20.32
N PHE A 496 6.26 5.58 -19.02
CA PHE A 496 5.26 5.65 -17.93
C PHE A 496 4.66 7.04 -17.74
N ALA A 497 5.40 8.11 -18.10
CA ALA A 497 4.86 9.46 -18.00
C ALA A 497 3.50 9.57 -18.72
N HIS A 498 2.48 10.12 -18.05
CA HIS A 498 1.10 10.24 -18.56
C HIS A 498 0.44 8.93 -19.01
N THR A 499 0.89 7.78 -18.51
CA THR A 499 0.35 6.47 -18.89
C THR A 499 0.19 5.54 -17.70
N ALA A 500 1.15 5.54 -16.76
CA ALA A 500 1.20 4.62 -15.64
C ALA A 500 1.86 5.27 -14.42
N GLN A 501 1.70 4.64 -13.27
CA GLN A 501 2.25 5.15 -12.01
C GLN A 501 3.69 4.71 -11.79
N VAL A 502 4.49 5.64 -11.26
CA VAL A 502 5.77 5.37 -10.61
C VAL A 502 5.57 5.59 -9.12
N GLY A 503 5.48 4.48 -8.37
CA GLY A 503 5.09 4.51 -6.97
C GLY A 503 6.28 4.39 -6.02
N LYS A 504 6.11 4.94 -4.81
CA LYS A 504 7.06 4.87 -3.69
C LYS A 504 6.42 4.32 -2.43
N GLY A 505 7.27 3.84 -1.52
CA GLY A 505 6.89 3.12 -0.33
C GLY A 505 6.08 3.88 0.73
N MET A 506 5.65 3.10 1.72
CA MET A 506 4.79 3.51 2.83
C MET A 506 5.50 4.49 3.79
N TRP A 507 4.75 5.45 4.32
CA TRP A 507 5.16 6.19 5.52
C TRP A 507 4.94 5.33 6.77
N ALA A 508 6.03 5.03 7.48
CA ALA A 508 6.01 4.03 8.55
C ALA A 508 5.48 4.55 9.90
N LYS A 509 5.45 5.88 10.12
CA LYS A 509 5.11 6.49 11.42
C LYS A 509 3.73 7.17 11.36
N PRO A 510 2.61 6.46 11.57
CA PRO A 510 1.26 7.00 11.31
C PRO A 510 0.87 8.17 12.21
N ALA A 511 1.52 8.37 13.35
CA ALA A 511 1.29 9.50 14.24
C ALA A 511 2.23 10.70 14.02
N ALA A 512 3.34 10.53 13.29
CA ALA A 512 4.34 11.59 13.04
C ALA A 512 4.05 12.33 11.73
N MET A 513 3.00 13.13 11.71
CA MET A 513 2.54 13.81 10.50
C MET A 513 3.39 15.05 10.19
N ALA A 514 3.92 15.76 11.18
CA ALA A 514 4.88 16.84 10.96
C ALA A 514 6.12 16.35 10.22
N GLU A 515 6.71 15.23 10.67
CA GLU A 515 7.87 14.61 10.04
C GLU A 515 7.53 14.11 8.62
N MET A 516 6.31 13.58 8.41
CA MET A 516 5.85 13.16 7.09
C MET A 516 5.76 14.35 6.12
N ILE A 517 5.23 15.48 6.55
CA ILE A 517 5.14 16.69 5.72
C ILE A 517 6.54 17.17 5.31
N GLU A 518 7.51 17.10 6.21
CA GLU A 518 8.87 17.51 5.92
C GLU A 518 9.60 16.57 4.95
N GLN A 519 9.47 15.25 5.17
CA GLN A 519 10.33 14.27 4.49
C GLN A 519 9.69 13.70 3.23
N LYS A 520 8.38 13.37 3.26
CA LYS A 520 7.74 12.61 2.19
C LYS A 520 7.55 13.40 0.89
N ILE A 521 7.71 14.72 0.92
CA ILE A 521 7.80 15.57 -0.29
C ILE A 521 8.96 15.13 -1.20
N GLY A 522 9.94 14.40 -0.68
CA GLY A 522 11.02 13.81 -1.47
C GLY A 522 10.53 12.87 -2.57
N HIS A 523 9.40 12.16 -2.35
CA HIS A 523 8.85 11.22 -3.34
C HIS A 523 8.39 11.92 -4.63
N PRO A 524 7.47 12.90 -4.61
CA PRO A 524 7.12 13.63 -5.82
C PRO A 524 8.29 14.40 -6.43
N LYS A 525 9.21 14.94 -5.63
CA LYS A 525 10.46 15.58 -6.13
C LYS A 525 11.40 14.60 -6.84
N ALA A 526 11.30 13.30 -6.55
CA ALA A 526 12.03 12.25 -7.25
C ALA A 526 11.31 11.74 -8.51
N GLY A 527 10.14 12.29 -8.87
CA GLY A 527 9.35 11.91 -10.04
C GLY A 527 8.32 10.81 -9.78
N ALA A 528 8.04 10.47 -8.52
CA ALA A 528 6.99 9.52 -8.17
C ALA A 528 5.62 10.19 -8.19
N ASN A 529 4.74 9.77 -9.11
CA ASN A 529 3.38 10.30 -9.22
C ASN A 529 2.38 9.63 -8.27
N CYS A 530 2.79 8.61 -7.53
CA CYS A 530 2.06 8.12 -6.34
C CYS A 530 3.02 7.65 -5.24
N ALA A 531 2.55 7.66 -4.00
CA ALA A 531 3.29 7.08 -2.88
C ALA A 531 2.33 6.61 -1.78
N TRP A 532 2.71 5.55 -1.09
CA TRP A 532 1.85 4.91 -0.11
C TRP A 532 1.79 5.68 1.21
N VAL A 533 0.58 5.71 1.77
CA VAL A 533 0.30 6.34 3.08
C VAL A 533 -0.56 5.42 3.94
N PRO A 534 -0.39 5.47 5.30
CA PRO A 534 -0.98 4.49 6.21
C PRO A 534 -2.44 4.80 6.61
N SER A 535 -2.95 5.98 6.32
CA SER A 535 -4.27 6.40 6.79
C SER A 535 -4.89 7.49 5.91
N PRO A 536 -6.23 7.67 5.97
CA PRO A 536 -6.91 8.78 5.31
C PRO A 536 -6.34 10.17 5.68
N THR A 537 -6.02 10.39 6.96
CA THR A 537 -5.41 11.65 7.43
C THR A 537 -4.04 11.87 6.81
N ALA A 538 -3.21 10.82 6.76
CA ALA A 538 -1.91 10.88 6.08
C ALA A 538 -2.08 11.15 4.57
N ALA A 539 -3.11 10.61 3.93
CA ALA A 539 -3.42 10.91 2.53
C ALA A 539 -3.75 12.38 2.34
N THR A 540 -4.58 12.97 3.21
CA THR A 540 -4.92 14.39 3.15
C THR A 540 -3.66 15.27 3.25
N LEU A 541 -2.80 15.00 4.22
CA LEU A 541 -1.57 15.78 4.40
C LEU A 541 -0.53 15.52 3.29
N HIS A 542 -0.46 14.29 2.77
CA HIS A 542 0.45 13.98 1.65
C HIS A 542 -0.02 14.60 0.33
N ALA A 543 -1.31 14.83 0.13
CA ALA A 543 -1.85 15.55 -1.04
C ALA A 543 -1.26 16.95 -1.18
N LEU A 544 -0.90 17.62 -0.06
CA LEU A 544 -0.23 18.91 -0.07
C LEU A 544 1.10 18.88 -0.84
N HIS A 545 1.81 17.74 -0.84
CA HIS A 545 3.05 17.59 -1.58
C HIS A 545 2.82 17.59 -3.09
N TYR A 546 1.74 16.97 -3.57
CA TYR A 546 1.37 16.93 -4.98
C TYR A 546 0.78 18.27 -5.46
N LEU A 547 0.12 19.03 -4.57
CA LEU A 547 -0.28 20.41 -4.85
C LEU A 547 0.94 21.34 -4.95
N ARG A 548 2.04 21.08 -4.19
CA ARG A 548 3.27 21.86 -4.21
C ARG A 548 4.22 21.51 -5.35
N VAL A 549 4.26 20.26 -5.75
CA VAL A 549 5.22 19.74 -6.74
C VAL A 549 4.46 19.33 -7.99
N ASP A 550 4.77 19.95 -9.10
CA ASP A 550 4.36 19.48 -10.43
C ASP A 550 5.19 18.24 -10.80
N VAL A 551 4.65 17.07 -10.49
CA VAL A 551 5.35 15.79 -10.69
C VAL A 551 5.59 15.49 -12.17
N HIS A 552 4.64 15.84 -13.04
CA HIS A 552 4.82 15.63 -14.48
C HIS A 552 5.93 16.52 -15.03
N GLY A 553 6.01 17.77 -14.58
CA GLY A 553 7.15 18.64 -14.89
C GLY A 553 8.48 18.09 -14.38
N VAL A 554 8.51 17.50 -13.16
CA VAL A 554 9.70 16.80 -12.64
C VAL A 554 10.04 15.59 -13.51
N GLN A 555 9.06 14.78 -13.91
CA GLN A 555 9.28 13.61 -14.79
C GLN A 555 9.88 14.04 -16.15
N ASP A 556 9.39 15.11 -16.73
CA ASP A 556 9.95 15.67 -17.98
C ASP A 556 11.40 16.12 -17.84
N GLU A 557 11.75 16.76 -16.71
CA GLU A 557 13.12 17.18 -16.42
C GLU A 557 14.09 15.98 -16.29
N ILE A 558 13.66 14.94 -15.57
CA ILE A 558 14.53 13.79 -15.30
C ILE A 558 14.50 12.72 -16.39
N ALA A 559 13.52 12.73 -17.31
CA ALA A 559 13.39 11.74 -18.37
C ALA A 559 14.63 11.64 -19.29
N SER A 560 15.40 12.73 -19.37
CA SER A 560 16.63 12.78 -20.19
C SER A 560 17.91 12.40 -19.42
N ARG A 561 17.83 12.16 -18.10
CA ARG A 561 19.00 11.78 -17.32
C ARG A 561 19.45 10.36 -17.64
N ALA A 562 20.74 10.08 -17.47
CA ALA A 562 21.26 8.72 -17.61
C ALA A 562 20.66 7.84 -16.50
N THR A 563 20.15 6.66 -16.88
CA THR A 563 19.68 5.67 -15.93
C THR A 563 20.75 5.33 -14.91
N ALA A 564 20.39 5.27 -13.64
CA ALA A 564 21.31 4.92 -12.55
C ALA A 564 21.99 3.56 -12.81
N ASP A 565 23.29 3.49 -12.52
CA ASP A 565 24.12 2.32 -12.84
C ASP A 565 23.65 1.05 -12.11
N ARG A 566 23.20 0.05 -12.86
CA ARG A 566 22.71 -1.25 -12.36
C ARG A 566 23.75 -1.99 -11.50
N ARG A 567 25.03 -1.80 -11.72
CA ARG A 567 26.10 -2.43 -10.95
C ARG A 567 26.05 -2.06 -9.48
N LYS A 568 25.60 -0.85 -9.14
CA LYS A 568 25.43 -0.40 -7.77
C LYS A 568 24.35 -1.17 -6.98
N LEU A 569 23.40 -1.83 -7.67
CA LEU A 569 22.43 -2.73 -7.07
C LEU A 569 23.04 -4.06 -6.62
N LEU A 570 24.27 -4.36 -7.05
CA LEU A 570 24.99 -5.59 -6.74
C LEU A 570 25.90 -5.44 -5.52
N GLU A 571 25.94 -4.27 -4.87
CA GLU A 571 26.61 -4.08 -3.60
C GLU A 571 26.02 -5.03 -2.56
N VAL A 572 26.88 -5.79 -1.89
CA VAL A 572 26.48 -6.76 -0.87
C VAL A 572 26.57 -6.09 0.51
N PRO A 573 25.43 -5.87 1.22
CA PRO A 573 25.39 -5.05 2.44
C PRO A 573 25.77 -5.84 3.70
N VAL A 574 27.02 -6.32 3.74
CA VAL A 574 27.57 -7.03 4.91
C VAL A 574 28.56 -6.16 5.69
N THR A 575 28.78 -6.52 6.94
CA THR A 575 29.70 -5.84 7.84
C THR A 575 30.70 -6.83 8.44
N ASP A 576 31.78 -6.31 9.01
CA ASP A 576 32.66 -7.11 9.86
C ASP A 576 32.04 -7.20 11.27
N ALA A 577 31.75 -8.42 11.72
CA ALA A 577 31.19 -8.65 13.06
C ALA A 577 32.04 -7.98 14.18
N SER A 578 33.39 -7.88 14.00
CA SER A 578 34.26 -7.23 14.94
C SER A 578 34.11 -5.71 15.02
N SER A 579 33.45 -5.09 14.04
CA SER A 579 33.14 -3.65 14.02
C SER A 579 31.89 -3.28 14.83
N LEU A 580 31.08 -4.27 15.18
CA LEU A 580 29.85 -4.07 15.97
C LEU A 580 30.20 -4.05 17.46
N SER A 581 29.84 -2.99 18.18
CA SER A 581 29.99 -2.98 19.64
C SER A 581 28.92 -3.90 20.28
N ALA A 582 29.22 -4.40 21.48
CA ALA A 582 28.27 -5.21 22.25
C ALA A 582 26.93 -4.44 22.49
N GLN A 583 27.01 -3.11 22.62
CA GLN A 583 25.83 -2.26 22.78
C GLN A 583 24.99 -2.22 21.49
N ASP A 584 25.63 -2.07 20.33
CA ASP A 584 24.96 -2.09 19.02
C ASP A 584 24.25 -3.43 18.80
N VAL A 585 24.95 -4.53 19.09
CA VAL A 585 24.37 -5.89 18.95
C VAL A 585 23.17 -6.09 19.86
N THR A 586 23.27 -5.67 21.13
CA THR A 586 22.15 -5.79 22.08
C THR A 586 20.96 -4.94 21.62
N HIS A 587 21.17 -3.69 21.28
CA HIS A 587 20.12 -2.77 20.86
C HIS A 587 19.43 -3.25 19.58
N GLU A 588 20.19 -3.68 18.56
CA GLU A 588 19.63 -4.20 17.32
C GLU A 588 18.80 -5.47 17.55
N LEU A 589 19.31 -6.39 18.39
CA LEU A 589 18.59 -7.61 18.73
C LEU A 589 17.30 -7.33 19.50
N GLU A 590 17.33 -6.43 20.49
CA GLU A 590 16.14 -6.02 21.25
C GLU A 590 15.09 -5.35 20.36
N THR A 591 15.52 -4.44 19.47
CA THR A 591 14.64 -3.75 18.53
C THR A 591 13.95 -4.75 17.58
N ASN A 592 14.70 -5.68 17.00
CA ASN A 592 14.10 -6.67 16.09
C ASN A 592 13.23 -7.68 16.84
N ALA A 593 13.62 -8.14 18.03
CA ALA A 593 12.83 -9.05 18.85
C ALA A 593 11.49 -8.41 19.26
N GLN A 594 11.53 -7.14 19.68
CA GLN A 594 10.32 -6.39 20.04
C GLN A 594 9.39 -6.22 18.83
N SER A 595 9.90 -5.80 17.65
CA SER A 595 9.15 -5.68 16.40
C SER A 595 8.52 -7.02 15.99
N ILE A 596 9.29 -8.11 15.98
CA ILE A 596 8.80 -9.46 15.65
C ILE A 596 7.65 -9.86 16.60
N LEU A 597 7.87 -9.79 17.92
CA LEU A 597 6.90 -10.19 18.92
C LEU A 597 5.63 -9.32 18.88
N GLY A 598 5.79 -8.01 18.77
CA GLY A 598 4.69 -7.05 18.72
C GLY A 598 3.78 -7.27 17.51
N TYR A 599 4.35 -7.66 16.37
CA TYR A 599 3.60 -7.99 15.19
C TYR A 599 3.00 -9.41 15.23
N VAL A 600 3.80 -10.41 15.58
CA VAL A 600 3.39 -11.83 15.57
C VAL A 600 2.28 -12.11 16.57
N VAL A 601 2.28 -11.49 17.75
CA VAL A 601 1.21 -11.69 18.75
C VAL A 601 -0.15 -11.24 18.23
N ARG A 602 -0.20 -10.17 17.45
CA ARG A 602 -1.43 -9.68 16.83
C ARG A 602 -1.83 -10.53 15.63
N TRP A 603 -0.87 -10.92 14.81
CA TRP A 603 -1.12 -11.75 13.64
C TRP A 603 -1.60 -13.17 14.02
N VAL A 604 -0.82 -13.88 14.81
CA VAL A 604 -1.12 -15.25 15.24
C VAL A 604 -2.24 -15.31 16.28
N GLY A 605 -2.16 -14.46 17.30
CA GLY A 605 -3.11 -14.47 18.42
C GLY A 605 -4.46 -13.85 18.07
N MET A 606 -4.49 -12.76 17.31
CA MET A 606 -5.71 -11.96 17.09
C MET A 606 -6.19 -11.98 15.64
N GLY A 607 -5.41 -12.47 14.66
CA GLY A 607 -5.76 -12.43 13.23
C GLY A 607 -5.68 -11.03 12.61
N ILE A 608 -4.80 -10.16 13.13
CA ILE A 608 -4.60 -8.79 12.66
C ILE A 608 -3.35 -8.76 11.81
N GLY A 609 -3.51 -8.59 10.50
CA GLY A 609 -2.42 -8.64 9.52
C GLY A 609 -1.60 -7.36 9.37
N CYS A 610 -2.13 -6.21 9.78
CA CYS A 610 -1.45 -4.92 9.77
C CYS A 610 -1.82 -4.14 11.02
N SER A 611 -0.82 -3.64 11.73
CA SER A 611 -1.05 -2.92 13.00
C SER A 611 0.04 -1.91 13.29
N THR A 612 -0.28 -0.95 14.15
CA THR A 612 0.71 -0.07 14.74
C THR A 612 1.37 -0.79 15.91
N VAL A 613 2.68 -1.04 15.79
CA VAL A 613 3.52 -1.69 16.81
C VAL A 613 4.44 -0.63 17.40
N PRO A 614 4.39 -0.37 18.72
CA PRO A 614 5.34 0.54 19.36
C PRO A 614 6.76 0.00 19.26
N ASP A 615 7.74 0.85 18.98
CA ASP A 615 9.17 0.51 19.14
C ASP A 615 9.63 0.60 20.59
N LEU A 616 10.93 0.48 20.85
CA LEU A 616 11.49 0.55 22.20
C LEU A 616 11.32 1.92 22.86
N GLU A 617 11.22 2.97 22.09
CA GLU A 617 10.97 4.35 22.54
C GLU A 617 9.47 4.68 22.64
N GLY A 618 8.59 3.74 22.30
CA GLY A 618 7.14 3.91 22.32
C GLY A 618 6.57 4.60 21.08
N VAL A 619 7.37 4.78 20.01
CA VAL A 619 6.89 5.32 18.74
C VAL A 619 6.16 4.23 17.97
N GLY A 620 4.89 4.47 17.64
CA GLY A 620 4.11 3.52 16.86
C GLY A 620 4.58 3.45 15.41
N LEU A 621 4.95 2.23 14.96
CA LEU A 621 5.34 1.94 13.60
C LEU A 621 4.25 1.11 12.91
N MET A 622 3.90 1.46 11.68
CA MET A 622 3.01 0.62 10.87
C MET A 622 3.78 -0.59 10.37
N GLU A 623 3.36 -1.77 10.84
CA GLU A 623 4.01 -3.02 10.52
C GLU A 623 3.08 -3.99 9.79
N ASP A 624 3.64 -4.67 8.78
CA ASP A 624 3.05 -5.75 8.02
C ASP A 624 4.04 -6.91 7.85
N ARG A 625 3.73 -7.91 7.03
CA ARG A 625 4.63 -9.06 6.82
C ARG A 625 5.98 -8.68 6.21
N ALA A 626 6.04 -7.63 5.40
CA ALA A 626 7.31 -7.18 4.80
C ALA A 626 8.30 -6.71 5.87
N THR A 627 7.81 -5.99 6.88
CA THR A 627 8.64 -5.55 8.02
C THR A 627 9.11 -6.73 8.87
N LEU A 628 8.21 -7.69 9.11
CA LEU A 628 8.55 -8.92 9.82
C LEU A 628 9.65 -9.71 9.10
N ARG A 629 9.59 -9.81 7.76
CA ARG A 629 10.60 -10.49 6.94
C ARG A 629 11.99 -9.92 7.17
N ILE A 630 12.14 -8.59 7.16
CA ILE A 630 13.43 -7.95 7.43
C ILE A 630 13.96 -8.35 8.80
N SER A 631 13.14 -8.18 9.85
CA SER A 631 13.56 -8.39 11.24
C SER A 631 13.92 -9.86 11.50
N ALA A 632 13.11 -10.80 10.99
CA ALA A 632 13.37 -12.23 11.13
C ALA A 632 14.63 -12.66 10.37
N GLN A 633 14.82 -12.22 9.12
CA GLN A 633 15.98 -12.54 8.32
C GLN A 633 17.30 -11.94 8.89
N LEU A 634 17.23 -10.71 9.43
CA LEU A 634 18.41 -10.10 10.06
C LEU A 634 18.87 -10.90 11.28
N VAL A 635 17.99 -11.25 12.20
CA VAL A 635 18.35 -12.03 13.39
C VAL A 635 18.81 -13.44 13.01
N ALA A 636 18.16 -14.08 12.05
CA ALA A 636 18.58 -15.39 11.54
C ALA A 636 19.97 -15.35 10.88
N ASN A 637 20.27 -14.31 10.11
CA ASN A 637 21.59 -14.09 9.52
C ASN A 637 22.68 -13.87 10.61
N TRP A 638 22.41 -13.04 11.61
CA TRP A 638 23.34 -12.80 12.71
C TRP A 638 23.60 -14.05 13.56
N LEU A 639 22.59 -14.91 13.74
CA LEU A 639 22.75 -16.24 14.34
C LEU A 639 23.71 -17.11 13.51
N GLN A 640 23.48 -17.21 12.20
CA GLN A 640 24.31 -18.01 11.31
C GLN A 640 25.78 -17.59 11.31
N HIS A 641 26.04 -16.29 11.40
CA HIS A 641 27.39 -15.73 11.39
C HIS A 641 28.01 -15.55 12.78
N GLY A 642 27.32 -16.02 13.85
CA GLY A 642 27.85 -15.99 15.21
C GLY A 642 28.02 -14.59 15.82
N VAL A 643 27.29 -13.58 15.29
CA VAL A 643 27.18 -12.25 15.92
C VAL A 643 26.40 -12.37 17.22
N VAL A 644 25.38 -13.22 17.25
CA VAL A 644 24.62 -13.61 18.44
C VAL A 644 24.54 -15.14 18.51
N ASP A 645 24.37 -15.69 19.71
CA ASP A 645 24.12 -17.11 19.93
C ASP A 645 22.64 -17.39 20.25
N GLU A 646 22.23 -18.67 20.15
CA GLU A 646 20.86 -19.10 20.38
C GLU A 646 20.36 -18.75 21.80
N GLY A 647 21.22 -18.89 22.82
CA GLY A 647 20.87 -18.56 24.21
C GLY A 647 20.56 -17.07 24.36
N THR A 648 21.42 -16.22 23.82
CA THR A 648 21.25 -14.75 23.82
C THR A 648 19.95 -14.34 23.12
N VAL A 649 19.63 -14.97 21.96
CA VAL A 649 18.37 -14.69 21.24
C VAL A 649 17.18 -15.10 22.08
N ARG A 650 17.14 -16.33 22.63
CA ARG A 650 16.01 -16.80 23.46
C ARG A 650 15.80 -15.93 24.69
N ASP A 651 16.86 -15.56 25.40
CA ASP A 651 16.79 -14.69 26.57
C ASP A 651 16.28 -13.31 26.23
N THR A 652 16.69 -12.76 25.08
CA THR A 652 16.21 -11.45 24.61
C THR A 652 14.74 -11.51 24.22
N PHE A 653 14.32 -12.53 23.47
CA PHE A 653 12.91 -12.71 23.11
C PHE A 653 12.03 -12.87 24.35
N ALA A 654 12.47 -13.62 25.36
CA ALA A 654 11.74 -13.78 26.63
C ALA A 654 11.58 -12.44 27.37
N ARG A 655 12.63 -11.60 27.42
CA ARG A 655 12.53 -10.26 28.02
C ARG A 655 11.60 -9.35 27.21
N MET A 656 11.74 -9.35 25.89
CA MET A 656 10.93 -8.50 25.02
C MET A 656 9.46 -8.92 24.99
N ALA A 657 9.13 -10.18 25.19
CA ALA A 657 7.74 -10.62 25.33
C ALA A 657 7.04 -9.91 26.52
N ALA A 658 7.74 -9.70 27.63
CA ALA A 658 7.19 -8.94 28.74
C ALA A 658 7.00 -7.45 28.42
N VAL A 659 7.93 -6.85 27.65
CA VAL A 659 7.83 -5.46 27.19
C VAL A 659 6.61 -5.30 26.26
N VAL A 660 6.46 -6.21 25.30
CA VAL A 660 5.32 -6.19 24.35
C VAL A 660 3.99 -6.40 25.08
N ASP A 661 3.94 -7.31 26.08
CA ASP A 661 2.74 -7.50 26.89
C ASP A 661 2.37 -6.22 27.68
N GLU A 662 3.36 -5.50 28.22
CA GLU A 662 3.14 -4.21 28.90
C GLU A 662 2.65 -3.13 27.90
N GLN A 663 3.23 -3.04 26.74
CA GLN A 663 2.81 -2.09 25.68
C GLN A 663 1.37 -2.32 25.21
N ASN A 664 0.86 -3.53 25.32
CA ASN A 664 -0.50 -3.91 24.93
C ASN A 664 -1.43 -4.15 26.12
N ALA A 665 -1.03 -3.77 27.34
CA ALA A 665 -1.84 -3.90 28.55
C ALA A 665 -3.14 -3.11 28.42
N GLY A 666 -4.28 -3.81 28.51
CA GLY A 666 -5.62 -3.21 28.38
C GLY A 666 -6.24 -3.27 26.99
N GLU A 667 -5.56 -3.86 26.01
CA GLU A 667 -6.19 -4.18 24.72
C GLU A 667 -7.10 -5.41 24.87
N ASP A 668 -8.38 -5.25 24.49
CA ASP A 668 -9.37 -6.31 24.60
C ASP A 668 -8.98 -7.54 23.76
N GLY A 669 -8.97 -8.71 24.39
CA GLY A 669 -8.64 -9.97 23.71
C GLY A 669 -7.16 -10.18 23.43
N TYR A 670 -6.26 -9.34 23.95
CA TYR A 670 -4.82 -9.50 23.77
C TYR A 670 -4.31 -10.77 24.48
N PRO A 671 -3.65 -11.72 23.77
CA PRO A 671 -3.14 -12.95 24.35
C PRO A 671 -1.71 -12.75 24.88
N ALA A 672 -1.56 -12.40 26.15
CA ALA A 672 -0.26 -12.17 26.77
C ALA A 672 0.67 -13.39 26.65
N MET A 673 1.92 -13.16 26.25
CA MET A 673 2.93 -14.18 25.97
C MET A 673 3.79 -14.52 27.19
N ALA A 674 4.22 -13.49 27.94
CA ALA A 674 5.23 -13.63 29.00
C ALA A 674 4.75 -14.47 30.19
N LYS A 675 3.45 -14.68 30.34
CA LYS A 675 2.85 -15.48 31.42
C LYS A 675 3.20 -16.97 31.31
N ASP A 676 3.25 -17.48 30.07
CA ASP A 676 3.62 -18.87 29.77
C ASP A 676 4.19 -18.93 28.34
N LEU A 677 5.49 -18.73 28.24
CA LEU A 677 6.20 -18.67 26.96
C LEU A 677 6.15 -19.99 26.18
N GLU A 678 6.11 -21.14 26.90
CA GLU A 678 6.13 -22.46 26.29
C GLU A 678 4.80 -22.78 25.60
N SER A 679 3.68 -22.34 26.16
CA SER A 679 2.34 -22.58 25.60
C SER A 679 1.85 -21.47 24.66
N SER A 680 2.56 -20.34 24.58
CA SER A 680 2.19 -19.22 23.70
C SER A 680 2.49 -19.53 22.25
N GLU A 681 1.46 -19.80 21.42
CA GLU A 681 1.62 -19.98 19.97
C GLU A 681 2.33 -18.78 19.31
N SER A 682 2.02 -17.58 19.73
CA SER A 682 2.65 -16.37 19.18
C SER A 682 4.14 -16.28 19.50
N PHE A 683 4.53 -16.59 20.74
CA PHE A 683 5.94 -16.63 21.13
C PHE A 683 6.71 -17.72 20.40
N GLN A 684 6.14 -18.92 20.30
CA GLN A 684 6.75 -20.04 19.58
C GLN A 684 6.87 -19.75 18.08
N ALA A 685 5.86 -19.12 17.48
CA ALA A 685 5.90 -18.67 16.09
C ALA A 685 7.04 -17.65 15.86
N ALA A 686 7.20 -16.67 16.76
CA ALA A 686 8.26 -15.67 16.69
C ALA A 686 9.66 -16.29 16.76
N LEU A 687 9.87 -17.28 17.65
CA LEU A 687 11.13 -18.03 17.72
C LEU A 687 11.37 -18.85 16.45
N GLU A 688 10.35 -19.51 15.93
CA GLU A 688 10.49 -20.34 14.73
C GLU A 688 10.86 -19.52 13.51
N LEU A 689 10.27 -18.33 13.32
CA LEU A 689 10.61 -17.40 12.24
C LEU A 689 12.09 -17.05 12.21
N VAL A 690 12.73 -16.96 13.38
CA VAL A 690 14.16 -16.63 13.51
C VAL A 690 15.02 -17.89 13.34
N PHE A 691 14.72 -18.96 14.09
CA PHE A 691 15.57 -20.15 14.10
C PHE A 691 15.48 -20.97 12.81
N SER A 692 14.35 -20.90 12.11
CA SER A 692 14.15 -21.54 10.79
C SER A 692 14.39 -20.57 9.63
N GLY A 693 14.64 -19.29 9.90
CA GLY A 693 14.69 -18.23 8.87
C GLY A 693 15.73 -18.48 7.77
N ALA A 694 16.85 -19.13 8.08
CA ALA A 694 17.86 -19.52 7.09
C ALA A 694 17.38 -20.61 6.11
N ALA A 695 16.40 -21.41 6.51
CA ALA A 695 15.85 -22.52 5.71
C ALA A 695 14.54 -22.16 4.99
N GLU A 696 13.94 -20.99 5.32
CA GLU A 696 12.71 -20.57 4.66
C GLU A 696 12.99 -20.03 3.25
N PRO A 697 12.34 -20.57 2.21
CA PRO A 697 12.52 -20.09 0.83
C PRO A 697 12.28 -18.60 0.72
N ASN A 698 13.21 -17.88 0.12
CA ASN A 698 13.21 -16.42 -0.04
C ASN A 698 13.08 -15.63 1.28
N GLY A 699 13.26 -16.29 2.43
CA GLY A 699 13.10 -15.66 3.75
C GLY A 699 11.66 -15.21 4.06
N TYR A 700 10.67 -15.77 3.40
CA TYR A 700 9.27 -15.43 3.62
C TYR A 700 8.75 -15.93 4.98
N THR A 701 7.69 -15.27 5.48
CA THR A 701 7.16 -15.54 6.83
C THR A 701 5.80 -16.22 6.81
N GLU A 702 5.15 -16.26 5.65
CA GLU A 702 3.74 -16.63 5.45
C GLU A 702 3.44 -18.05 5.88
N ARG A 703 4.28 -19.02 5.50
CA ARG A 703 4.07 -20.43 5.82
C ARG A 703 4.05 -20.69 7.32
N THR A 704 5.01 -20.12 8.03
CA THR A 704 5.11 -20.22 9.49
C THR A 704 3.95 -19.49 10.17
N LEU A 705 3.64 -18.27 9.78
CA LEU A 705 2.52 -17.50 10.34
C LEU A 705 1.19 -18.23 10.13
N THR A 706 0.90 -18.68 8.90
CA THR A 706 -0.36 -19.38 8.56
C THR A 706 -0.55 -20.61 9.41
N ARG A 707 0.48 -21.47 9.54
CA ARG A 707 0.42 -22.68 10.35
C ARG A 707 0.15 -22.38 11.83
N TRP A 708 0.83 -21.40 12.41
CA TRP A 708 0.62 -21.03 13.81
C TRP A 708 -0.75 -20.38 14.05
N ARG A 709 -1.22 -19.53 13.12
CA ARG A 709 -2.57 -18.97 13.24
C ARG A 709 -3.66 -20.01 13.14
N GLN A 710 -3.54 -20.99 12.24
CA GLN A 710 -4.47 -22.10 12.15
C GLN A 710 -4.53 -22.91 13.46
N ARG A 711 -3.37 -23.13 14.11
CA ARG A 711 -3.33 -23.77 15.44
C ARG A 711 -4.03 -22.93 16.50
N ALA A 712 -3.74 -21.62 16.55
CA ALA A 712 -4.39 -20.71 17.49
C ALA A 712 -5.92 -20.67 17.29
N LYS A 713 -6.40 -20.60 16.02
CA LYS A 713 -7.85 -20.68 15.72
C LYS A 713 -8.46 -22.01 16.15
N ALA A 714 -7.74 -23.12 16.01
CA ALA A 714 -8.25 -24.44 16.41
C ALA A 714 -8.29 -24.64 17.94
N ALA A 715 -7.48 -23.88 18.69
CA ALA A 715 -7.44 -23.94 20.16
C ALA A 715 -8.45 -23.00 20.83
N ALA A 716 -8.96 -22.00 20.12
CA ALA A 716 -9.94 -21.01 20.60
C ALA A 716 -11.38 -21.55 20.54
#